data_e2c4e7b4b119e0b462cd353f3d8517c4
#
_entry.id   e2c4e7b4b119e0b462cd353f3d8517c4
#
_cell.length_a   1.000
_cell.length_b   1.000
_cell.length_c   1.000
_cell.angle_alpha   90.00
_cell.angle_beta   90.00
_cell.angle_gamma   90.00
#
_symmetry.space_group_name_H-M   'P 1'
#
loop_
_entity.id
_entity.type
_entity.pdbx_description
1 polymer ?
#
loop_
_entity_poly.entity_id
_entity_poly.type
_entity_poly.pdbx_seq_one_letter_code
_entity_poly.pdbx_strand_id
1 'polypeptide(L)'
;MQTKYFVLAAAIVCAVSMVANNKVSGVIKDAADKSALVGVNVTLVESQKSKGESTRNVVSGTVTDAHGKFSLEAETGEFVLECSYIGYEPIGMSLAVSGNIHLGTIEMNEASTELSEVVVEGDAVIQKVDRQILLPNKEQLDASSNGMSLLQNLQIPRIVVNPADNTVKTLANQDVQLRINGIEASNSEVMAINPKDVIRIEYHDQPGVRFNGAAAVINYIVKHRDTGGNLMLNASNGVTMLGWGEYHLSGKVNFGKSSFSLLTHYSPRDIYWTRTNTETYNFSTGTIENREVGEPTRFKGNPVNLGLTYNWTNGDKNMLNITLRDNMLFMPHSKTNRDSHLYQGTDSFAIHDHESSKSISPSLDIYYEHNLPNDHHLYFDLVGTYINSSNDRRFEQTPLGETVADTTDVTSRVKGNKYSLIGEAIYEKDWENIALTVGVRHNQQWMENQYLVESQKSKVESTVSMMTAETYAFAEVQQRVKQFSYAVGIGAMHTYIEQAGQKQSNWIARPQLTMSYDFGKGVFWKYKGYVSGYQPSLSAMSDVAQQIDKYQIRQGNPNLKPVMFVANEMQLSWQSKHVNLNLWANYSYDHKPIMDETFEQLIDGQSYAIRTYANHRGFHRLQVAPSVQVRVLNNSLIFTVAPFANYYVSLGNSYTHKHFNPGVRASIMGMYKGWQFFGEVTTRYNNLWGETLEYGEFYHHIGVGYNADKWGFRAMLMNPFSVKGYSIETKDLSALAPNTQHAEMRDFRQMLILNFHCNLDFGTQRRENGKRINNEDKENGILSGTK
;
A
#
# COMPACT_ATOMS: atom_id res chain seq x y z
N MET A 1 8.78 -25.71 34.43
CA MET A 1 9.91 -26.26 33.66
C MET A 1 10.03 -25.55 32.28
N GLN A 2 9.71 -24.28 32.21
CA GLN A 2 9.69 -23.49 30.95
C GLN A 2 10.62 -22.26 30.94
N THR A 3 11.41 -22.03 31.98
CA THR A 3 12.25 -20.84 32.10
C THR A 3 13.73 -21.08 31.77
N LYS A 4 14.14 -22.30 31.46
CA LYS A 4 15.55 -22.64 31.18
C LYS A 4 15.97 -22.57 29.70
N TYR A 5 15.03 -22.48 28.77
CA TYR A 5 15.35 -22.43 27.33
C TYR A 5 15.49 -21.03 26.76
N PHE A 6 15.02 -20.00 27.48
CA PHE A 6 15.19 -18.60 27.06
C PHE A 6 16.60 -18.03 27.32
N VAL A 7 17.35 -18.61 28.26
CA VAL A 7 18.71 -18.16 28.62
C VAL A 7 19.77 -18.79 27.71
N LEU A 8 19.48 -19.93 27.07
CA LEU A 8 20.45 -20.59 26.17
C LEU A 8 20.50 -19.95 24.76
N ALA A 9 19.42 -19.28 24.33
CA ALA A 9 19.41 -18.55 23.05
C ALA A 9 20.15 -17.20 23.12
N ALA A 10 20.28 -16.61 24.32
CA ALA A 10 21.00 -15.37 24.54
C ALA A 10 22.52 -15.55 24.68
N ALA A 11 22.99 -16.76 24.97
CA ALA A 11 24.42 -17.03 25.21
C ALA A 11 25.23 -17.41 23.95
N ILE A 12 24.60 -17.66 22.82
CA ILE A 12 25.29 -18.00 21.54
C ILE A 12 25.69 -16.75 20.73
N VAL A 13 25.23 -15.53 21.11
CA VAL A 13 25.48 -14.28 20.36
C VAL A 13 26.81 -13.56 20.75
N CYS A 14 27.56 -14.04 21.73
CA CYS A 14 28.70 -13.29 22.27
C CYS A 14 30.09 -13.78 21.85
N ALA A 15 30.31 -14.16 20.59
CA ALA A 15 31.65 -14.39 20.08
C ALA A 15 31.78 -13.95 18.62
N VAL A 16 31.57 -12.68 18.31
CA VAL A 16 32.01 -12.09 17.04
C VAL A 16 33.14 -11.11 17.37
N SER A 17 34.31 -11.37 16.88
CA SER A 17 35.50 -10.53 16.98
C SER A 17 35.18 -9.14 16.45
N MET A 18 35.32 -8.08 17.27
CA MET A 18 35.21 -6.69 16.84
C MET A 18 36.37 -6.38 15.90
N VAL A 19 36.11 -6.30 14.61
CA VAL A 19 36.98 -5.60 13.67
C VAL A 19 36.64 -4.13 13.77
N ALA A 20 37.60 -3.30 14.09
CA ALA A 20 37.41 -1.84 14.17
C ALA A 20 37.38 -1.30 12.72
N ASN A 21 36.21 -0.92 12.22
CA ASN A 21 36.06 -0.25 10.94
C ASN A 21 36.48 1.22 11.05
N ASN A 22 37.25 1.71 10.10
CA ASN A 22 37.62 3.10 9.96
C ASN A 22 36.51 3.89 9.26
N LYS A 23 36.35 5.18 9.61
CA LYS A 23 35.34 6.06 9.03
C LYS A 23 35.95 6.93 7.93
N VAL A 24 35.38 6.88 6.73
CA VAL A 24 35.71 7.78 5.60
C VAL A 24 34.56 8.75 5.44
N SER A 25 34.77 10.05 5.53
CA SER A 25 33.75 11.08 5.47
C SER A 25 34.17 12.29 4.67
N GLY A 26 33.19 13.06 4.15
CA GLY A 26 33.42 14.29 3.40
C GLY A 26 32.14 15.00 3.06
N VAL A 27 32.24 16.09 2.29
CA VAL A 27 31.12 16.88 1.78
C VAL A 27 31.26 17.01 0.28
N ILE A 28 30.19 16.76 -0.48
CA ILE A 28 30.20 16.91 -1.93
C ILE A 28 29.40 18.15 -2.31
N LYS A 29 30.00 19.01 -3.12
CA LYS A 29 29.40 20.26 -3.57
C LYS A 29 29.50 20.40 -5.08
N ASP A 30 28.63 21.22 -5.64
CA ASP A 30 28.73 21.72 -7.00
C ASP A 30 29.98 22.57 -7.16
N ALA A 31 30.74 22.37 -8.25
CA ALA A 31 31.97 23.12 -8.49
C ALA A 31 31.72 24.59 -8.91
N ALA A 32 30.58 24.91 -9.52
CA ALA A 32 30.24 26.23 -10.03
C ALA A 32 29.65 27.15 -8.94
N ASP A 33 28.59 26.71 -8.26
CA ASP A 33 27.85 27.51 -7.28
C ASP A 33 28.14 27.18 -5.82
N LYS A 34 28.95 26.15 -5.56
CA LYS A 34 29.32 25.65 -4.23
C LYS A 34 28.14 25.15 -3.39
N SER A 35 26.99 24.92 -4.00
CA SER A 35 25.83 24.33 -3.33
C SER A 35 26.11 22.88 -2.93
N ALA A 36 25.45 22.40 -1.88
CA ALA A 36 25.58 21.03 -1.43
C ALA A 36 24.89 20.08 -2.42
N LEU A 37 25.59 19.07 -2.92
CA LEU A 37 25.03 18.04 -3.78
C LEU A 37 24.46 16.91 -2.92
N VAL A 38 23.15 16.86 -2.83
CA VAL A 38 22.37 15.91 -2.01
C VAL A 38 22.04 14.68 -2.83
N GLY A 39 22.32 13.47 -2.28
CA GLY A 39 22.02 12.18 -2.92
C GLY A 39 23.03 11.76 -3.98
N VAL A 40 24.23 12.33 -3.95
CA VAL A 40 25.38 11.80 -4.70
C VAL A 40 25.66 10.38 -4.21
N ASN A 41 25.73 9.42 -5.11
CA ASN A 41 26.16 8.07 -4.77
C ASN A 41 27.65 8.07 -4.50
N VAL A 42 28.05 7.59 -3.31
CA VAL A 42 29.44 7.50 -2.90
C VAL A 42 29.72 6.04 -2.57
N THR A 43 30.66 5.42 -3.29
CA THR A 43 31.03 4.01 -3.10
C THR A 43 32.52 3.87 -2.89
N LEU A 44 32.93 2.92 -2.05
CA LEU A 44 34.31 2.46 -1.89
C LEU A 44 34.47 1.13 -2.64
N VAL A 45 35.40 1.12 -3.58
CA VAL A 45 35.72 -0.02 -4.43
C VAL A 45 37.11 -0.51 -4.08
N GLU A 46 37.28 -1.81 -3.86
CA GLU A 46 38.58 -2.41 -3.57
C GLU A 46 39.49 -2.39 -4.81
N SER A 47 40.72 -1.86 -4.64
CA SER A 47 41.71 -1.77 -5.73
C SER A 47 42.46 -3.10 -5.88
N GLN A 48 41.86 -4.08 -6.58
CA GLN A 48 42.60 -5.31 -6.92
C GLN A 48 43.26 -5.23 -8.30
N LYS A 49 44.56 -5.22 -8.33
CA LYS A 49 45.37 -5.48 -9.54
C LYS A 49 45.55 -6.96 -9.72
N SER A 50 44.63 -7.64 -10.38
CA SER A 50 44.79 -9.01 -10.89
C SER A 50 44.77 -9.00 -12.42
N LYS A 51 45.70 -9.80 -13.01
CA LYS A 51 45.91 -9.88 -14.46
C LYS A 51 44.64 -10.43 -15.15
N GLY A 52 43.94 -9.57 -15.93
CA GLY A 52 43.09 -9.99 -17.04
C GLY A 52 41.60 -9.70 -16.99
N GLU A 53 40.98 -9.46 -15.82
CA GLU A 53 39.60 -8.97 -15.72
C GLU A 53 39.50 -8.09 -14.48
N SER A 54 39.06 -6.83 -14.64
CA SER A 54 38.82 -5.94 -13.53
C SER A 54 37.47 -6.26 -12.87
N THR A 55 37.49 -7.19 -11.90
CA THR A 55 36.31 -7.37 -11.04
C THR A 55 36.25 -6.21 -10.03
N ARG A 56 35.34 -5.31 -10.24
CA ARG A 56 35.01 -4.18 -9.35
C ARG A 56 34.28 -4.73 -8.12
N ASN A 57 34.92 -4.72 -6.95
CA ASN A 57 34.32 -5.15 -5.70
C ASN A 57 33.96 -3.92 -4.85
N VAL A 58 32.66 -3.58 -4.74
CA VAL A 58 32.19 -2.49 -3.87
C VAL A 58 32.14 -2.99 -2.44
N VAL A 59 32.91 -2.35 -1.57
CA VAL A 59 33.03 -2.74 -0.14
C VAL A 59 32.04 -1.98 0.73
N SER A 60 31.78 -0.72 0.41
CA SER A 60 30.87 0.14 1.18
C SER A 60 30.25 1.21 0.28
N GLY A 61 29.01 1.60 0.55
CA GLY A 61 28.33 2.64 -0.23
C GLY A 61 27.38 3.47 0.63
N THR A 62 27.20 4.72 0.24
CA THR A 62 26.29 5.67 0.88
C THR A 62 25.78 6.70 -0.14
N VAL A 63 24.86 7.55 0.28
CA VAL A 63 24.48 8.75 -0.47
C VAL A 63 24.68 9.99 0.40
N THR A 64 24.99 11.14 -0.23
CA THR A 64 25.12 12.39 0.51
C THR A 64 23.78 12.81 1.11
N ASP A 65 23.84 13.41 2.30
CA ASP A 65 22.70 13.98 3.01
C ASP A 65 22.26 15.36 2.45
N ALA A 66 21.35 16.06 3.12
CA ALA A 66 20.85 17.38 2.70
C ALA A 66 21.95 18.46 2.63
N HIS A 67 23.09 18.26 3.28
CA HIS A 67 24.25 19.17 3.26
C HIS A 67 25.38 18.67 2.36
N GLY A 68 25.13 17.66 1.53
CA GLY A 68 26.15 17.03 0.73
C GLY A 68 27.14 16.17 1.51
N LYS A 69 26.92 15.91 2.82
CA LYS A 69 27.83 15.12 3.65
C LYS A 69 27.61 13.63 3.43
N PHE A 70 28.71 12.87 3.44
CA PHE A 70 28.68 11.42 3.40
C PHE A 70 29.57 10.81 4.47
N SER A 71 29.29 9.58 4.83
CA SER A 71 30.10 8.78 5.76
C SER A 71 30.01 7.30 5.38
N LEU A 72 31.17 6.66 5.20
CA LEU A 72 31.36 5.26 4.86
C LEU A 72 32.21 4.59 5.92
N GLU A 73 32.00 3.32 6.15
CA GLU A 73 32.88 2.47 6.99
C GLU A 73 33.71 1.56 6.08
N ALA A 74 34.98 1.42 6.38
CA ALA A 74 35.89 0.57 5.65
C ALA A 74 36.92 -0.08 6.58
N GLU A 75 37.36 -1.28 6.22
CA GLU A 75 38.54 -1.91 6.85
C GLU A 75 39.83 -1.18 6.40
N THR A 76 40.94 -1.47 7.06
CA THR A 76 42.26 -0.97 6.60
C THR A 76 42.61 -1.57 5.25
N GLY A 77 42.88 -0.74 4.24
CA GLY A 77 43.17 -1.20 2.87
C GLY A 77 43.28 -0.07 1.85
N GLU A 78 43.55 -0.44 0.59
CA GLU A 78 43.55 0.48 -0.53
C GLU A 78 42.23 0.38 -1.30
N PHE A 79 41.55 1.52 -1.48
CA PHE A 79 40.26 1.62 -2.13
C PHE A 79 40.29 2.73 -3.19
N VAL A 80 39.27 2.69 -4.05
CA VAL A 80 38.90 3.84 -4.90
C VAL A 80 37.58 4.35 -4.36
N LEU A 81 37.55 5.62 -3.94
CA LEU A 81 36.29 6.32 -3.65
C LEU A 81 35.72 6.80 -4.98
N GLU A 82 34.52 6.37 -5.30
CA GLU A 82 33.80 6.81 -6.49
C GLU A 82 32.58 7.62 -6.08
N CYS A 83 32.45 8.82 -6.66
CA CYS A 83 31.29 9.68 -6.49
C CYS A 83 30.59 9.80 -7.85
N SER A 84 29.32 9.46 -7.91
CA SER A 84 28.51 9.59 -9.12
C SER A 84 27.21 10.30 -8.85
N TYR A 85 26.89 11.27 -9.72
CA TYR A 85 25.67 12.04 -9.63
C TYR A 85 25.18 12.36 -11.04
N ILE A 86 23.86 12.32 -11.25
CA ILE A 86 23.31 12.52 -12.58
C ILE A 86 23.42 13.97 -12.98
N GLY A 87 23.96 14.22 -14.18
CA GLY A 87 24.25 15.56 -14.68
C GLY A 87 25.63 16.07 -14.28
N TYR A 88 26.46 15.26 -13.59
CA TYR A 88 27.80 15.59 -13.15
C TYR A 88 28.83 14.58 -13.65
N GLU A 89 30.05 15.05 -13.86
CA GLU A 89 31.18 14.19 -14.18
C GLU A 89 31.48 13.27 -12.98
N PRO A 90 31.58 11.95 -13.16
CA PRO A 90 31.91 11.04 -12.04
C PRO A 90 33.34 11.29 -11.56
N ILE A 91 33.56 11.20 -10.26
CA ILE A 91 34.87 11.33 -9.62
C ILE A 91 35.31 9.94 -9.12
N GLY A 92 36.55 9.54 -9.47
CA GLY A 92 37.26 8.41 -8.92
C GLY A 92 38.51 8.86 -8.18
N MET A 93 38.65 8.56 -6.89
CA MET A 93 39.79 8.95 -6.06
C MET A 93 40.38 7.75 -5.36
N SER A 94 41.66 7.46 -5.56
CA SER A 94 42.37 6.41 -4.82
C SER A 94 42.57 6.81 -3.35
N LEU A 95 42.25 5.92 -2.43
CA LEU A 95 42.24 6.18 -1.00
C LEU A 95 42.87 5.03 -0.22
N ALA A 96 43.92 5.31 0.56
CA ALA A 96 44.50 4.37 1.50
C ALA A 96 43.90 4.56 2.89
N VAL A 97 43.09 3.64 3.35
CA VAL A 97 42.41 3.69 4.66
C VAL A 97 43.27 3.00 5.71
N SER A 98 43.88 3.75 6.62
CA SER A 98 44.66 3.24 7.76
C SER A 98 44.10 3.75 9.12
N GLY A 99 43.02 4.52 9.12
CA GLY A 99 42.33 5.13 10.25
C GLY A 99 41.14 5.95 9.77
N ASN A 100 40.53 6.73 10.67
CA ASN A 100 39.46 7.63 10.28
C ASN A 100 39.98 8.74 9.34
N ILE A 101 39.33 8.93 8.20
CA ILE A 101 39.71 9.90 7.18
C ILE A 101 38.56 10.90 6.98
N HIS A 102 38.90 12.18 6.99
CA HIS A 102 37.98 13.26 6.56
C HIS A 102 38.54 13.92 5.30
N LEU A 103 37.82 13.73 4.20
CA LEU A 103 38.26 14.18 2.84
C LEU A 103 38.01 15.65 2.57
N GLY A 104 37.36 16.37 3.51
CA GLY A 104 36.99 17.76 3.28
C GLY A 104 35.87 17.89 2.22
N THR A 105 35.97 18.95 1.39
CA THR A 105 34.98 19.20 0.33
C THR A 105 35.48 18.59 -0.98
N ILE A 106 34.65 17.76 -1.60
CA ILE A 106 34.83 17.23 -2.95
C ILE A 106 33.91 18.01 -3.88
N GLU A 107 34.44 18.60 -4.95
CA GLU A 107 33.68 19.41 -5.89
C GLU A 107 33.42 18.59 -7.17
N MET A 108 32.16 18.51 -7.60
CA MET A 108 31.76 17.86 -8.85
C MET A 108 31.42 18.91 -9.92
N ASN A 109 31.91 18.69 -11.13
CA ASN A 109 31.59 19.56 -12.28
C ASN A 109 30.31 19.04 -12.96
N GLU A 110 29.45 19.97 -13.42
CA GLU A 110 28.36 19.59 -14.32
C GLU A 110 28.91 19.05 -15.64
N ALA A 111 28.33 17.96 -16.14
CA ALA A 111 28.69 17.38 -17.42
C ALA A 111 28.13 18.24 -18.57
N SER A 112 28.97 18.74 -19.45
CA SER A 112 28.62 19.67 -20.52
C SER A 112 28.05 19.05 -21.79
N THR A 113 27.84 17.71 -21.85
CA THR A 113 27.34 17.00 -23.05
C THR A 113 26.61 15.72 -22.68
N GLU A 114 25.73 15.21 -23.55
CA GLU A 114 25.00 13.95 -23.42
C GLU A 114 25.81 12.85 -22.72
N LEU A 115 25.27 12.40 -21.61
CA LEU A 115 25.85 11.46 -20.68
C LEU A 115 26.49 10.24 -21.33
N SER A 116 27.80 10.16 -21.23
CA SER A 116 28.47 8.86 -21.23
C SER A 116 27.97 8.07 -20.01
N GLU A 117 27.50 6.91 -20.29
CA GLU A 117 26.88 5.92 -19.42
C GLU A 117 27.70 5.68 -18.14
N VAL A 118 27.24 6.21 -16.98
CA VAL A 118 27.76 5.76 -15.67
C VAL A 118 27.06 4.46 -15.36
N VAL A 119 27.67 3.36 -15.72
CA VAL A 119 27.27 2.03 -15.30
C VAL A 119 27.60 1.91 -13.82
N VAL A 120 26.59 2.03 -12.96
CA VAL A 120 26.72 1.67 -11.54
C VAL A 120 26.78 0.13 -11.46
N GLU A 121 27.98 -0.44 -11.61
CA GLU A 121 28.25 -1.84 -11.29
C GLU A 121 28.54 -1.98 -9.79
N GLY A 122 27.50 -1.92 -8.96
CA GLY A 122 27.62 -2.09 -7.52
C GLY A 122 26.34 -2.68 -6.95
N ASP A 123 26.35 -3.10 -5.69
CA ASP A 123 25.15 -3.58 -5.01
C ASP A 123 24.05 -2.53 -5.09
N ALA A 124 22.99 -2.88 -5.82
CA ALA A 124 21.85 -2.00 -6.10
C ALA A 124 21.02 -1.67 -4.84
N VAL A 125 21.42 -2.14 -3.66
CA VAL A 125 20.69 -1.99 -2.40
C VAL A 125 21.63 -1.58 -1.28
N ILE A 126 21.38 -0.38 -0.70
CA ILE A 126 22.13 0.14 0.46
C ILE A 126 21.20 0.07 1.68
N GLN A 127 21.62 -0.66 2.71
CA GLN A 127 20.87 -0.76 3.96
C GLN A 127 21.11 0.50 4.82
N LYS A 128 20.06 1.13 5.28
CA LYS A 128 20.05 2.16 6.31
C LYS A 128 19.26 1.67 7.53
N VAL A 129 19.30 2.43 8.61
CA VAL A 129 18.61 2.10 9.86
C VAL A 129 17.10 1.93 9.67
N ASP A 130 16.49 2.89 8.97
CA ASP A 130 15.05 3.04 8.80
C ASP A 130 14.56 2.57 7.42
N ARG A 131 15.48 2.37 6.45
CA ARG A 131 15.13 2.09 5.06
C ARG A 131 16.21 1.32 4.31
N GLN A 132 15.83 0.79 3.18
CA GLN A 132 16.72 0.30 2.14
C GLN A 132 16.73 1.33 1.00
N ILE A 133 17.90 1.67 0.49
CA ILE A 133 18.03 2.51 -0.69
C ILE A 133 18.28 1.59 -1.88
N LEU A 134 17.39 1.63 -2.85
CA LEU A 134 17.45 0.85 -4.08
C LEU A 134 17.90 1.77 -5.20
N LEU A 135 18.97 1.40 -5.88
CA LEU A 135 19.53 2.11 -7.03
C LEU A 135 19.14 1.36 -8.31
N PRO A 136 18.14 1.81 -9.08
CA PRO A 136 17.79 1.15 -10.33
C PRO A 136 18.96 1.20 -11.31
N ASN A 137 19.28 0.06 -11.93
CA ASN A 137 20.26 0.01 -13.01
C ASN A 137 19.64 0.43 -14.35
N LYS A 138 20.50 0.59 -15.38
CA LYS A 138 20.04 1.03 -16.71
C LYS A 138 19.01 0.09 -17.32
N GLU A 139 19.22 -1.21 -17.24
CA GLU A 139 18.31 -2.20 -17.80
C GLU A 139 16.93 -2.13 -17.13
N GLN A 140 16.88 -1.90 -15.80
CA GLN A 140 15.64 -1.72 -15.06
C GLN A 140 14.92 -0.42 -15.46
N LEU A 141 15.67 0.68 -15.62
CA LEU A 141 15.13 1.97 -16.08
C LEU A 141 14.61 1.87 -17.52
N ASP A 142 15.42 1.32 -18.44
CA ASP A 142 15.07 1.21 -19.86
C ASP A 142 13.90 0.23 -20.10
N ALA A 143 13.77 -0.83 -19.27
CA ALA A 143 12.67 -1.77 -19.34
C ALA A 143 11.37 -1.27 -18.67
N SER A 144 11.38 -0.08 -18.06
CA SER A 144 10.26 0.46 -17.32
C SER A 144 9.52 1.54 -18.10
N SER A 145 8.19 1.50 -18.08
CA SER A 145 7.33 2.50 -18.74
C SER A 145 6.93 3.65 -17.81
N ASN A 146 6.92 3.43 -16.51
CA ASN A 146 6.50 4.38 -15.48
C ASN A 146 7.04 3.95 -14.10
N GLY A 147 6.75 4.70 -13.04
CA GLY A 147 7.21 4.37 -11.69
C GLY A 147 6.70 3.03 -11.17
N MET A 148 5.47 2.61 -11.52
CA MET A 148 4.92 1.31 -11.09
C MET A 148 5.64 0.13 -11.75
N SER A 149 5.89 0.21 -13.06
CA SER A 149 6.65 -0.82 -13.77
C SER A 149 8.10 -0.87 -13.28
N LEU A 150 8.69 0.27 -12.89
CA LEU A 150 10.01 0.29 -12.27
C LEU A 150 10.00 -0.45 -10.93
N LEU A 151 8.99 -0.22 -10.08
CA LEU A 151 8.85 -0.94 -8.81
C LEU A 151 8.69 -2.45 -9.04
N GLN A 152 7.91 -2.84 -10.03
CA GLN A 152 7.78 -4.24 -10.43
C GLN A 152 9.13 -4.84 -10.87
N ASN A 153 9.92 -4.10 -11.65
CA ASN A 153 11.23 -4.55 -12.16
C ASN A 153 12.29 -4.69 -11.07
N LEU A 154 12.17 -3.95 -9.98
CA LEU A 154 13.07 -4.06 -8.83
C LEU A 154 12.86 -5.35 -8.02
N GLN A 155 11.69 -5.99 -8.14
CA GLN A 155 11.37 -7.26 -7.46
C GLN A 155 11.68 -7.25 -5.95
N ILE A 156 11.18 -6.23 -5.24
CA ILE A 156 11.36 -6.15 -3.78
C ILE A 156 10.64 -7.33 -3.12
N PRO A 157 11.31 -8.18 -2.32
CA PRO A 157 10.79 -9.48 -1.90
C PRO A 157 9.44 -9.46 -1.16
N ARG A 158 9.15 -8.39 -0.39
CA ARG A 158 7.89 -8.22 0.37
C ARG A 158 6.81 -7.44 -0.37
N ILE A 159 7.13 -6.85 -1.51
CA ILE A 159 6.22 -5.98 -2.26
C ILE A 159 5.66 -6.73 -3.45
N VAL A 160 4.36 -6.67 -3.60
CA VAL A 160 3.61 -7.22 -4.74
C VAL A 160 3.04 -6.06 -5.54
N VAL A 161 3.44 -5.95 -6.78
CA VAL A 161 2.86 -5.01 -7.74
C VAL A 161 1.97 -5.80 -8.68
N ASN A 162 0.68 -5.53 -8.70
CA ASN A 162 -0.24 -6.11 -9.67
C ASN A 162 -0.16 -5.31 -10.98
N PRO A 163 0.38 -5.89 -12.06
CA PRO A 163 0.57 -5.17 -13.32
C PRO A 163 -0.73 -4.91 -14.09
N ALA A 164 -1.85 -5.53 -13.70
CA ALA A 164 -3.13 -5.33 -14.34
C ALA A 164 -3.80 -4.02 -13.89
N ASP A 165 -3.85 -3.75 -12.61
CA ASP A 165 -4.51 -2.59 -12.01
C ASP A 165 -3.56 -1.61 -11.30
N ASN A 166 -2.24 -1.88 -11.36
CA ASN A 166 -1.17 -1.07 -10.75
C ASN A 166 -1.35 -0.89 -9.23
N THR A 167 -1.94 -1.86 -8.55
CA THR A 167 -2.00 -1.87 -7.09
C THR A 167 -0.71 -2.39 -6.48
N VAL A 168 -0.33 -1.84 -5.33
CA VAL A 168 0.87 -2.23 -4.58
C VAL A 168 0.43 -2.69 -3.19
N LYS A 169 0.83 -3.90 -2.83
CA LYS A 169 0.54 -4.51 -1.53
C LYS A 169 1.79 -5.17 -0.97
N THR A 170 1.79 -5.45 0.32
CA THR A 170 2.77 -6.38 0.89
C THR A 170 2.37 -7.83 0.59
N LEU A 171 3.26 -8.80 0.79
CA LEU A 171 2.92 -10.24 0.75
C LEU A 171 1.80 -10.62 1.72
N ALA A 172 1.64 -9.86 2.79
CA ALA A 172 0.57 -10.02 3.77
C ALA A 172 -0.75 -9.35 3.36
N ASN A 173 -0.89 -8.92 2.10
CA ASN A 173 -2.02 -8.19 1.54
C ASN A 173 -2.34 -6.86 2.25
N GLN A 174 -1.33 -6.24 2.88
CA GLN A 174 -1.46 -4.95 3.55
C GLN A 174 -1.12 -3.82 2.58
N ASP A 175 -1.68 -2.63 2.83
CA ASP A 175 -1.42 -1.44 2.02
C ASP A 175 0.01 -0.94 2.17
N VAL A 176 0.58 -0.53 1.03
CA VAL A 176 1.89 0.13 0.94
C VAL A 176 1.67 1.61 0.67
N GLN A 177 2.28 2.45 1.50
CA GLN A 177 2.26 3.89 1.29
C GLN A 177 3.30 4.25 0.22
N LEU A 178 2.85 4.90 -0.86
CA LEU A 178 3.72 5.40 -1.91
C LEU A 178 4.06 6.87 -1.68
N ARG A 179 5.28 7.28 -2.05
CA ARG A 179 5.76 8.66 -1.91
C ARG A 179 6.60 9.07 -3.11
N ILE A 180 6.59 10.36 -3.42
CA ILE A 180 7.46 11.01 -4.40
C ILE A 180 8.18 12.16 -3.72
N ASN A 181 9.51 12.12 -3.65
CA ASN A 181 10.34 13.08 -2.93
C ASN A 181 9.87 13.32 -1.48
N GLY A 182 9.44 12.25 -0.80
CA GLY A 182 8.92 12.30 0.56
C GLY A 182 7.44 12.71 0.68
N ILE A 183 6.78 13.16 -0.39
CA ILE A 183 5.35 13.50 -0.44
C ILE A 183 4.56 12.22 -0.69
N GLU A 184 3.52 11.94 0.08
CA GLU A 184 2.66 10.78 -0.18
C GLU A 184 1.92 10.95 -1.50
N ALA A 185 1.89 9.87 -2.28
CA ALA A 185 1.39 9.86 -3.63
C ALA A 185 0.42 8.68 -3.85
N SER A 186 -0.57 8.90 -4.68
CA SER A 186 -1.44 7.85 -5.18
C SER A 186 -0.72 6.95 -6.20
N ASN A 187 -1.29 5.78 -6.46
CA ASN A 187 -0.82 4.89 -7.54
C ASN A 187 -0.75 5.63 -8.88
N SER A 188 -1.74 6.49 -9.16
CA SER A 188 -1.80 7.27 -10.40
C SER A 188 -0.67 8.31 -10.50
N GLU A 189 -0.28 8.94 -9.40
CA GLU A 189 0.84 9.87 -9.36
C GLU A 189 2.18 9.15 -9.58
N VAL A 190 2.35 7.95 -9.02
CA VAL A 190 3.54 7.11 -9.28
C VAL A 190 3.57 6.61 -10.73
N MET A 191 2.43 6.31 -11.33
CA MET A 191 2.36 6.01 -12.76
C MET A 191 2.76 7.20 -13.66
N ALA A 192 2.68 8.43 -13.16
CA ALA A 192 3.14 9.62 -13.88
C ALA A 192 4.65 9.86 -13.81
N ILE A 193 5.41 9.06 -13.06
CA ILE A 193 6.87 9.18 -12.97
C ILE A 193 7.52 8.61 -14.24
N ASN A 194 8.35 9.43 -14.89
CA ASN A 194 9.28 8.92 -15.89
C ASN A 194 10.38 8.11 -15.18
N PRO A 195 10.59 6.83 -15.50
CA PRO A 195 11.64 6.01 -14.89
C PRO A 195 13.04 6.62 -14.96
N LYS A 196 13.36 7.31 -16.06
CA LYS A 196 14.66 7.98 -16.27
C LYS A 196 14.91 9.17 -15.34
N ASP A 197 13.85 9.70 -14.71
CA ASP A 197 13.96 10.75 -13.70
C ASP A 197 14.16 10.21 -12.28
N VAL A 198 14.01 8.89 -12.07
CA VAL A 198 14.19 8.28 -10.76
C VAL A 198 15.68 8.15 -10.44
N ILE A 199 16.09 8.82 -9.37
CA ILE A 199 17.48 8.77 -8.86
C ILE A 199 17.67 7.51 -8.02
N ARG A 200 16.70 7.21 -7.14
CA ARG A 200 16.69 6.07 -6.24
C ARG A 200 15.28 5.83 -5.73
N ILE A 201 15.06 4.65 -5.15
CA ILE A 201 13.85 4.33 -4.39
C ILE A 201 14.27 4.02 -2.95
N GLU A 202 13.58 4.65 -2.00
CA GLU A 202 13.76 4.40 -0.57
C GLU A 202 12.62 3.50 -0.07
N TYR A 203 12.96 2.31 0.35
CA TYR A 203 12.03 1.32 0.86
C TYR A 203 12.11 1.24 2.39
N HIS A 204 11.06 1.71 3.07
CA HIS A 204 10.90 1.54 4.51
C HIS A 204 10.09 0.28 4.77
N ASP A 205 10.76 -0.78 5.14
CA ASP A 205 10.15 -2.08 5.47
C ASP A 205 9.51 -2.10 6.86
N GLN A 206 9.92 -1.20 7.74
CA GLN A 206 9.39 -0.99 9.10
C GLN A 206 9.28 0.53 9.38
N PRO A 207 8.25 1.19 8.85
CA PRO A 207 8.10 2.65 8.95
C PRO A 207 7.97 3.13 10.40
N GLY A 208 8.52 4.33 10.70
CA GLY A 208 8.42 4.99 12.00
C GLY A 208 7.03 5.56 12.30
N VAL A 209 6.86 6.18 13.47
CA VAL A 209 5.56 6.70 13.97
C VAL A 209 4.94 7.75 13.06
N ARG A 210 5.75 8.52 12.32
CA ARG A 210 5.31 9.55 11.36
C ARG A 210 4.55 8.99 10.16
N PHE A 211 4.68 7.72 9.86
CA PHE A 211 4.00 7.07 8.74
C PHE A 211 2.65 6.46 9.11
N ASN A 212 2.11 6.84 10.26
CA ASN A 212 0.77 6.49 10.75
C ASN A 212 0.39 5.00 10.62
N GLY A 213 1.33 4.11 10.91
CA GLY A 213 1.07 2.66 10.94
C GLY A 213 1.09 1.99 9.56
N ALA A 214 1.61 2.64 8.51
CA ALA A 214 1.83 2.01 7.21
C ALA A 214 2.62 0.70 7.36
N ALA A 215 2.23 -0.35 6.63
CA ALA A 215 2.91 -1.64 6.66
C ALA A 215 4.27 -1.59 5.96
N ALA A 216 4.39 -0.75 4.94
CA ALA A 216 5.63 -0.42 4.24
C ALA A 216 5.48 0.95 3.57
N VAL A 217 6.62 1.61 3.29
CA VAL A 217 6.64 2.87 2.53
C VAL A 217 7.64 2.74 1.38
N ILE A 218 7.22 3.14 0.19
CA ILE A 218 8.07 3.26 -1.01
C ILE A 218 8.15 4.72 -1.40
N ASN A 219 9.34 5.31 -1.31
CA ASN A 219 9.57 6.71 -1.64
C ASN A 219 10.47 6.81 -2.88
N TYR A 220 9.93 7.35 -3.96
CA TYR A 220 10.66 7.65 -5.19
C TYR A 220 11.37 8.99 -5.06
N ILE A 221 12.67 9.00 -5.15
CA ILE A 221 13.46 10.23 -5.26
C ILE A 221 13.67 10.50 -6.74
N VAL A 222 13.02 11.54 -7.23
CA VAL A 222 13.02 11.92 -8.64
C VAL A 222 13.69 13.29 -8.84
N LYS A 223 14.23 13.49 -10.03
CA LYS A 223 14.85 14.77 -10.46
C LYS A 223 13.81 15.85 -10.64
N HIS A 224 14.18 17.08 -10.35
CA HIS A 224 13.42 18.25 -10.76
C HIS A 224 13.97 18.81 -12.08
N ARG A 225 13.11 19.45 -12.89
CA ARG A 225 13.47 20.18 -14.10
C ARG A 225 13.10 21.65 -13.92
N ASP A 226 14.03 22.57 -14.12
CA ASP A 226 13.76 24.01 -14.02
C ASP A 226 12.84 24.49 -15.13
N THR A 227 13.02 23.97 -16.34
CA THR A 227 12.23 24.36 -17.51
C THR A 227 11.85 23.14 -18.33
N GLY A 228 10.74 23.25 -19.05
CA GLY A 228 10.20 22.15 -19.85
C GLY A 228 9.14 21.35 -19.14
N GLY A 229 9.04 20.06 -19.42
CA GLY A 229 8.02 19.22 -18.84
C GLY A 229 7.95 17.86 -19.50
N ASN A 230 6.87 17.14 -19.20
CA ASN A 230 6.57 15.87 -19.81
C ASN A 230 5.07 15.70 -20.05
N LEU A 231 4.72 14.87 -21.03
CA LEU A 231 3.38 14.38 -21.28
C LEU A 231 3.45 12.86 -21.38
N MET A 232 2.70 12.16 -20.52
CA MET A 232 2.64 10.70 -20.50
C MET A 232 1.23 10.21 -20.77
N LEU A 233 1.11 9.24 -21.67
CA LEU A 233 -0.10 8.47 -21.92
C LEU A 233 0.20 7.01 -21.63
N ASN A 234 -0.69 6.34 -20.89
CA ASN A 234 -0.66 4.90 -20.69
C ASN A 234 -2.08 4.34 -20.88
N ALA A 235 -2.24 3.40 -21.76
CA ALA A 235 -3.53 2.80 -22.10
C ALA A 235 -3.41 1.28 -22.12
N SER A 236 -4.19 0.60 -21.28
CA SER A 236 -4.30 -0.85 -21.23
C SER A 236 -5.72 -1.29 -21.53
N ASN A 237 -5.87 -2.34 -22.30
CA ASN A 237 -7.19 -2.92 -22.54
C ASN A 237 -7.11 -4.45 -22.65
N GLY A 238 -8.12 -5.14 -22.12
CA GLY A 238 -8.32 -6.56 -22.32
C GLY A 238 -8.79 -6.84 -23.73
N VAL A 239 -8.03 -7.57 -24.52
CA VAL A 239 -8.40 -7.92 -25.90
C VAL A 239 -9.49 -8.99 -25.94
N THR A 240 -9.38 -9.97 -25.06
CA THR A 240 -10.38 -11.04 -24.90
C THR A 240 -11.56 -10.61 -24.02
N MET A 241 -11.45 -9.44 -23.39
CA MET A 241 -12.46 -8.86 -22.50
C MET A 241 -12.46 -7.34 -22.65
N LEU A 242 -13.14 -6.84 -23.65
CA LEU A 242 -13.15 -5.41 -24.03
C LEU A 242 -13.74 -4.49 -22.95
N GLY A 243 -14.54 -5.02 -22.05
CA GLY A 243 -15.10 -4.28 -20.91
C GLY A 243 -14.10 -4.00 -19.79
N TRP A 244 -12.83 -4.38 -19.93
CA TRP A 244 -11.77 -4.08 -18.98
C TRP A 244 -10.76 -3.10 -19.56
N GLY A 245 -10.50 -2.00 -18.88
CA GLY A 245 -9.53 -0.99 -19.32
C GLY A 245 -8.88 -0.22 -18.18
N GLU A 246 -7.68 0.32 -18.42
CA GLU A 246 -6.92 1.24 -17.58
C GLU A 246 -6.31 2.32 -18.44
N TYR A 247 -6.71 3.57 -18.24
CA TYR A 247 -6.27 4.71 -19.04
C TYR A 247 -5.74 5.81 -18.14
N HIS A 248 -4.51 6.22 -18.36
CA HIS A 248 -3.81 7.22 -17.59
C HIS A 248 -3.22 8.28 -18.52
N LEU A 249 -3.50 9.55 -18.25
CA LEU A 249 -2.89 10.70 -18.90
C LEU A 249 -2.35 11.62 -17.82
N SER A 250 -1.08 12.00 -17.94
CA SER A 250 -0.47 12.99 -17.07
C SER A 250 0.39 13.97 -17.86
N GLY A 251 0.43 15.22 -17.41
CA GLY A 251 1.28 16.25 -17.97
C GLY A 251 1.86 17.12 -16.87
N LYS A 252 3.14 17.49 -16.98
CA LYS A 252 3.83 18.41 -16.07
C LYS A 252 4.56 19.45 -16.88
N VAL A 253 4.48 20.71 -16.45
CA VAL A 253 5.23 21.84 -17.03
C VAL A 253 5.93 22.58 -15.90
N ASN A 254 7.22 22.89 -16.11
CA ASN A 254 8.09 23.54 -15.14
C ASN A 254 8.49 24.94 -15.62
N PHE A 255 8.47 25.91 -14.71
CA PHE A 255 8.81 27.30 -14.93
C PHE A 255 9.69 27.79 -13.76
N GLY A 256 11.00 27.59 -13.85
CA GLY A 256 11.94 27.96 -12.80
C GLY A 256 11.57 27.30 -11.45
N LYS A 257 11.13 28.12 -10.49
CA LYS A 257 10.75 27.66 -9.14
C LYS A 257 9.35 27.05 -9.04
N SER A 258 8.57 27.08 -10.10
CA SER A 258 7.17 26.62 -10.11
C SER A 258 6.95 25.50 -11.09
N SER A 259 6.07 24.57 -10.75
CA SER A 259 5.58 23.56 -11.69
C SER A 259 4.08 23.37 -11.55
N PHE A 260 3.44 23.03 -12.68
CA PHE A 260 2.03 22.64 -12.74
C PHE A 260 1.93 21.24 -13.31
N SER A 261 1.09 20.40 -12.71
CA SER A 261 0.81 19.06 -13.25
C SER A 261 -0.69 18.78 -13.28
N LEU A 262 -1.09 18.07 -14.33
CA LEU A 262 -2.42 17.50 -14.51
C LEU A 262 -2.27 15.98 -14.52
N LEU A 263 -3.20 15.31 -13.86
CA LEU A 263 -3.31 13.85 -13.84
C LEU A 263 -4.76 13.45 -14.06
N THR A 264 -4.96 12.47 -14.94
CA THR A 264 -6.26 11.81 -15.09
C THR A 264 -6.07 10.31 -15.13
N HIS A 265 -6.95 9.58 -14.45
CA HIS A 265 -6.99 8.12 -14.50
C HIS A 265 -8.43 7.66 -14.63
N TYR A 266 -8.69 6.81 -15.62
CA TYR A 266 -10.00 6.22 -15.91
C TYR A 266 -9.87 4.71 -16.00
N SER A 267 -10.64 3.97 -15.20
CA SER A 267 -10.53 2.51 -15.04
C SER A 267 -11.88 1.80 -15.23
N PRO A 268 -12.45 1.80 -16.43
CA PRO A 268 -13.75 1.21 -16.69
C PRO A 268 -13.77 -0.31 -16.53
N ARG A 269 -14.88 -0.80 -15.99
CA ARG A 269 -15.24 -2.21 -15.91
C ARG A 269 -16.66 -2.40 -16.45
N ASP A 270 -16.86 -3.32 -17.36
CA ASP A 270 -18.16 -3.72 -17.90
C ASP A 270 -18.13 -5.22 -18.21
N ILE A 271 -18.49 -6.02 -17.22
CA ILE A 271 -18.23 -7.47 -17.17
C ILE A 271 -19.43 -8.23 -16.61
N TYR A 272 -19.46 -9.54 -16.80
CA TYR A 272 -20.50 -10.39 -16.26
C TYR A 272 -19.96 -11.35 -15.20
N TRP A 273 -20.70 -11.47 -14.10
CA TRP A 273 -20.46 -12.41 -13.03
C TRP A 273 -21.58 -13.43 -12.96
N THR A 274 -21.22 -14.65 -12.52
CA THR A 274 -22.21 -15.64 -12.09
C THR A 274 -21.95 -15.92 -10.61
N ARG A 275 -22.99 -15.90 -9.79
CA ARG A 275 -22.87 -16.17 -8.35
C ARG A 275 -23.77 -17.31 -7.98
N THR A 276 -23.25 -18.22 -7.16
CA THR A 276 -24.02 -19.27 -6.50
C THR A 276 -23.86 -19.07 -5.00
N ASN A 277 -24.94 -19.33 -4.26
CA ASN A 277 -24.95 -19.19 -2.81
C ASN A 277 -25.67 -20.37 -2.18
N THR A 278 -25.09 -20.89 -1.09
CA THR A 278 -25.76 -21.88 -0.24
C THR A 278 -25.77 -21.32 1.16
N GLU A 279 -26.98 -21.14 1.72
CA GLU A 279 -27.19 -20.50 3.01
C GLU A 279 -28.19 -21.29 3.83
N THR A 280 -27.95 -21.42 5.10
CA THR A 280 -28.82 -22.09 6.04
C THR A 280 -29.16 -21.16 7.19
N TYR A 281 -30.43 -21.01 7.52
CA TYR A 281 -30.86 -20.30 8.72
C TYR A 281 -31.30 -21.31 9.77
N ASN A 282 -30.57 -21.35 10.88
CA ASN A 282 -30.84 -22.20 12.03
C ASN A 282 -31.66 -21.42 13.08
N PHE A 283 -32.88 -21.04 12.73
CA PHE A 283 -33.74 -20.29 13.65
C PHE A 283 -34.31 -21.19 14.75
N SER A 284 -34.68 -20.59 15.87
CA SER A 284 -35.37 -21.24 16.95
C SER A 284 -36.72 -21.84 16.51
N THR A 285 -37.33 -21.30 15.44
CA THR A 285 -38.60 -21.75 14.84
C THR A 285 -38.42 -22.86 13.81
N GLY A 286 -37.19 -23.21 13.44
CA GLY A 286 -36.88 -24.25 12.45
C GLY A 286 -35.74 -23.84 11.49
N THR A 287 -35.22 -24.82 10.79
CA THR A 287 -34.12 -24.62 9.83
C THR A 287 -34.68 -24.35 8.45
N ILE A 288 -34.09 -23.35 7.78
CA ILE A 288 -34.39 -22.97 6.40
C ILE A 288 -33.12 -23.14 5.59
N GLU A 289 -33.17 -23.96 4.55
CA GLU A 289 -32.06 -24.19 3.63
C GLU A 289 -32.33 -23.47 2.28
N ASN A 290 -31.45 -22.61 1.89
CA ASN A 290 -31.48 -21.83 0.65
C ASN A 290 -30.34 -22.25 -0.27
N ARG A 291 -30.68 -22.64 -1.49
CA ARG A 291 -29.73 -22.86 -2.57
C ARG A 291 -30.04 -21.90 -3.71
N GLU A 292 -29.17 -20.92 -3.90
CA GLU A 292 -29.28 -19.90 -4.95
C GLU A 292 -28.33 -20.24 -6.10
N VAL A 293 -28.84 -20.28 -7.33
CA VAL A 293 -28.07 -20.52 -8.56
C VAL A 293 -28.17 -19.28 -9.42
N GLY A 294 -27.04 -18.57 -9.56
CA GLY A 294 -26.98 -17.30 -10.25
C GLY A 294 -26.95 -17.44 -11.76
N GLU A 295 -27.48 -16.42 -12.42
CA GLU A 295 -27.34 -16.15 -13.85
C GLU A 295 -26.21 -15.14 -14.10
N PRO A 296 -25.67 -15.07 -15.35
CA PRO A 296 -24.69 -14.04 -15.70
C PRO A 296 -25.27 -12.64 -15.50
N THR A 297 -24.82 -11.95 -14.48
CA THR A 297 -25.28 -10.60 -14.15
C THR A 297 -24.20 -9.56 -14.40
N ARG A 298 -24.60 -8.41 -14.92
CA ARG A 298 -23.69 -7.34 -15.33
C ARG A 298 -23.15 -6.60 -14.12
N PHE A 299 -21.82 -6.43 -14.11
CA PHE A 299 -21.12 -5.42 -13.31
C PHE A 299 -20.61 -4.31 -14.22
N LYS A 300 -20.93 -3.05 -13.88
CA LYS A 300 -20.41 -1.89 -14.58
C LYS A 300 -20.00 -0.80 -13.61
N GLY A 301 -18.71 -0.43 -13.68
CA GLY A 301 -18.12 0.60 -12.85
C GLY A 301 -17.18 1.49 -13.65
N ASN A 302 -17.23 2.79 -13.40
CA ASN A 302 -16.44 3.80 -14.11
C ASN A 302 -15.78 4.73 -13.07
N PRO A 303 -14.71 4.31 -12.37
CA PRO A 303 -13.92 5.20 -11.54
C PRO A 303 -13.11 6.16 -12.40
N VAL A 304 -13.11 7.43 -11.99
CA VAL A 304 -12.33 8.51 -12.60
C VAL A 304 -11.61 9.28 -11.51
N ASN A 305 -10.31 9.45 -11.65
CA ASN A 305 -9.50 10.28 -10.75
C ASN A 305 -8.92 11.45 -11.53
N LEU A 306 -9.08 12.65 -11.01
CA LEU A 306 -8.52 13.88 -11.55
C LEU A 306 -7.60 14.50 -10.49
N GLY A 307 -6.49 15.10 -10.94
CA GLY A 307 -5.56 15.81 -10.07
C GLY A 307 -4.94 17.01 -10.77
N LEU A 308 -4.93 18.15 -10.08
CA LEU A 308 -4.22 19.36 -10.47
C LEU A 308 -3.29 19.74 -9.34
N THR A 309 -2.00 19.83 -9.62
CA THR A 309 -0.99 20.14 -8.61
C THR A 309 -0.16 21.36 -9.04
N TYR A 310 -0.03 22.29 -8.12
CA TYR A 310 0.94 23.38 -8.17
C TYR A 310 2.04 23.13 -7.16
N ASN A 311 3.29 23.17 -7.60
CA ASN A 311 4.47 23.12 -6.74
C ASN A 311 5.26 24.41 -6.89
N TRP A 312 5.75 24.92 -5.76
CA TRP A 312 6.71 26.00 -5.70
C TRP A 312 7.84 25.64 -4.75
N THR A 313 9.08 25.88 -5.14
CA THR A 313 10.26 25.66 -4.29
C THR A 313 11.20 26.85 -4.33
N ASN A 314 11.79 27.18 -3.20
CA ASN A 314 12.85 28.18 -3.10
C ASN A 314 14.17 27.49 -2.70
N GLY A 315 14.63 26.60 -3.56
CA GLY A 315 15.76 25.72 -3.26
C GLY A 315 15.46 24.83 -2.06
N ASP A 316 16.45 24.63 -1.19
CA ASP A 316 16.34 23.76 -0.03
C ASP A 316 15.64 24.41 1.19
N LYS A 317 15.18 25.69 1.07
CA LYS A 317 14.62 26.41 2.22
C LYS A 317 13.13 26.23 2.39
N ASN A 318 12.37 26.29 1.31
CA ASN A 318 10.91 26.25 1.39
C ASN A 318 10.34 25.48 0.22
N MET A 319 9.29 24.72 0.49
CA MET A 319 8.48 24.09 -0.53
C MET A 319 6.99 24.30 -0.22
N LEU A 320 6.22 24.63 -1.24
CA LEU A 320 4.76 24.69 -1.18
C LEU A 320 4.20 23.75 -2.26
N ASN A 321 3.31 22.86 -1.86
CA ASN A 321 2.53 22.05 -2.78
C ASN A 321 1.03 22.28 -2.52
N ILE A 322 0.30 22.58 -3.58
CA ILE A 322 -1.16 22.70 -3.54
C ILE A 322 -1.73 21.72 -4.55
N THR A 323 -2.55 20.78 -4.09
CA THR A 323 -3.16 19.77 -4.94
C THR A 323 -4.68 19.80 -4.80
N LEU A 324 -5.37 19.95 -5.91
CA LEU A 324 -6.81 19.71 -6.03
C LEU A 324 -7.01 18.33 -6.65
N ARG A 325 -7.76 17.47 -5.99
CA ARG A 325 -8.12 16.13 -6.47
C ARG A 325 -9.63 15.97 -6.51
N ASP A 326 -10.12 15.14 -7.42
CA ASP A 326 -11.49 14.65 -7.39
C ASP A 326 -11.50 13.15 -7.75
N ASN A 327 -12.03 12.35 -6.83
CA ASN A 327 -12.24 10.93 -7.04
C ASN A 327 -13.74 10.69 -7.28
N MET A 328 -14.07 10.30 -8.50
CA MET A 328 -15.44 10.05 -8.93
C MET A 328 -15.64 8.57 -9.16
N LEU A 329 -16.71 8.02 -8.63
CA LEU A 329 -17.15 6.65 -8.89
C LEU A 329 -18.57 6.66 -9.42
N PHE A 330 -18.78 6.08 -10.60
CA PHE A 330 -20.10 5.86 -11.19
C PHE A 330 -20.27 4.36 -11.43
N MET A 331 -21.11 3.74 -10.63
CA MET A 331 -21.34 2.29 -10.66
C MET A 331 -22.83 2.01 -10.93
N PRO A 332 -23.28 2.11 -12.19
CA PRO A 332 -24.69 1.85 -12.54
C PRO A 332 -25.12 0.41 -12.31
N HIS A 333 -24.18 -0.54 -12.29
CA HIS A 333 -24.42 -1.93 -11.91
C HIS A 333 -23.34 -2.36 -10.93
N SER A 334 -23.71 -2.51 -9.65
CA SER A 334 -22.78 -2.95 -8.62
C SER A 334 -22.24 -4.35 -8.88
N LYS A 335 -21.04 -4.60 -8.38
CA LYS A 335 -20.48 -5.97 -8.34
C LYS A 335 -21.30 -6.94 -7.48
N THR A 336 -22.19 -6.45 -6.65
CA THR A 336 -23.09 -7.21 -5.79
C THR A 336 -24.39 -7.62 -6.48
N ASN A 337 -24.70 -7.05 -7.68
CA ASN A 337 -25.88 -7.38 -8.44
C ASN A 337 -25.95 -8.86 -8.79
N ARG A 338 -27.16 -9.40 -8.75
CA ARG A 338 -27.44 -10.80 -9.07
C ARG A 338 -28.85 -10.99 -9.60
N ASP A 339 -28.94 -11.80 -10.63
CA ASP A 339 -30.13 -12.43 -11.13
C ASP A 339 -29.96 -13.93 -10.89
N SER A 340 -30.90 -14.58 -10.23
CA SER A 340 -30.72 -15.97 -9.78
C SER A 340 -32.04 -16.70 -9.52
N HIS A 341 -31.95 -18.02 -9.46
CA HIS A 341 -33.00 -18.90 -9.01
C HIS A 341 -32.70 -19.39 -7.59
N LEU A 342 -33.58 -19.14 -6.64
CA LEU A 342 -33.53 -19.59 -5.29
C LEU A 342 -34.42 -20.84 -5.11
N TYR A 343 -33.84 -21.90 -4.56
CA TYR A 343 -34.54 -23.12 -4.20
C TYR A 343 -34.56 -23.23 -2.67
N GLN A 344 -35.78 -23.38 -2.11
CA GLN A 344 -36.04 -23.52 -0.68
C GLN A 344 -36.99 -24.71 -0.45
N GLY A 345 -36.45 -25.88 -0.13
CA GLY A 345 -37.22 -27.11 -0.07
C GLY A 345 -37.86 -27.43 -1.42
N THR A 346 -39.20 -27.45 -1.48
CA THR A 346 -39.99 -27.64 -2.73
C THR A 346 -40.27 -26.35 -3.47
N ASP A 347 -40.07 -25.20 -2.83
CA ASP A 347 -40.39 -23.91 -3.38
C ASP A 347 -39.22 -23.34 -4.18
N SER A 348 -39.55 -22.57 -5.21
CA SER A 348 -38.55 -21.86 -6.04
C SER A 348 -38.95 -20.43 -6.32
N PHE A 349 -37.95 -19.56 -6.39
CA PHE A 349 -38.13 -18.13 -6.57
C PHE A 349 -37.15 -17.58 -7.58
N ALA A 350 -37.56 -16.53 -8.31
CA ALA A 350 -36.64 -15.66 -9.02
C ALA A 350 -36.14 -14.56 -8.07
N ILE A 351 -34.85 -14.32 -8.08
CA ILE A 351 -34.22 -13.22 -7.34
C ILE A 351 -33.67 -12.20 -8.33
N HIS A 352 -34.03 -10.93 -8.09
CA HIS A 352 -33.44 -9.77 -8.74
C HIS A 352 -32.91 -8.83 -7.66
N ASP A 353 -31.60 -8.71 -7.51
CA ASP A 353 -30.95 -7.85 -6.54
C ASP A 353 -30.01 -6.90 -7.28
N HIS A 354 -30.46 -5.68 -7.45
CA HIS A 354 -29.76 -4.68 -8.25
C HIS A 354 -29.47 -3.43 -7.44
N GLU A 355 -28.19 -3.05 -7.44
CA GLU A 355 -27.68 -1.88 -6.76
C GLU A 355 -26.92 -1.00 -7.75
N SER A 356 -27.09 0.30 -7.61
CA SER A 356 -26.28 1.32 -8.27
C SER A 356 -25.70 2.28 -7.23
N SER A 357 -24.50 2.76 -7.46
CA SER A 357 -23.87 3.74 -6.58
C SER A 357 -23.11 4.81 -7.36
N LYS A 358 -23.02 5.97 -6.72
CA LYS A 358 -22.27 7.11 -7.25
C LYS A 358 -21.63 7.84 -6.08
N SER A 359 -20.37 8.28 -6.28
CA SER A 359 -19.64 9.11 -5.32
C SER A 359 -18.80 10.13 -6.07
N ILE A 360 -18.74 11.35 -5.54
CA ILE A 360 -17.87 12.44 -5.99
C ILE A 360 -17.15 12.97 -4.75
N SER A 361 -15.83 13.09 -4.80
CA SER A 361 -14.99 13.36 -3.62
C SER A 361 -13.90 14.40 -3.90
N PRO A 362 -14.26 15.68 -4.16
CA PRO A 362 -13.24 16.73 -4.30
C PRO A 362 -12.50 16.97 -2.99
N SER A 363 -11.18 17.14 -3.10
CA SER A 363 -10.29 17.47 -1.99
C SER A 363 -9.26 18.53 -2.37
N LEU A 364 -9.00 19.44 -1.45
CA LEU A 364 -7.92 20.44 -1.53
C LEU A 364 -6.90 20.10 -0.45
N ASP A 365 -5.66 20.05 -0.86
CA ASP A 365 -4.53 19.64 -0.05
C ASP A 365 -3.43 20.68 -0.19
N ILE A 366 -2.95 21.23 0.92
CA ILE A 366 -1.95 22.28 1.02
C ILE A 366 -0.84 21.79 1.94
N TYR A 367 0.32 21.57 1.36
CA TYR A 367 1.52 21.18 2.09
C TYR A 367 2.57 22.30 2.04
N TYR A 368 3.18 22.57 3.18
CA TYR A 368 4.27 23.53 3.29
C TYR A 368 5.42 22.97 4.11
N GLU A 369 6.62 23.05 3.56
CA GLU A 369 7.88 22.69 4.22
C GLU A 369 8.74 23.91 4.41
N HIS A 370 9.34 24.04 5.59
CA HIS A 370 10.28 25.09 5.93
C HIS A 370 11.53 24.50 6.60
N ASN A 371 12.66 24.64 5.90
CA ASN A 371 13.96 24.17 6.37
C ASN A 371 14.73 25.34 6.99
N LEU A 372 15.01 25.22 8.27
CA LEU A 372 15.76 26.18 9.07
C LEU A 372 17.24 25.79 9.11
N PRO A 373 18.17 26.73 9.46
CA PRO A 373 19.57 26.42 9.66
C PRO A 373 19.78 25.34 10.72
N ASN A 374 20.89 24.59 10.63
CA ASN A 374 21.30 23.53 11.57
C ASN A 374 20.36 22.33 11.58
N ASP A 375 19.83 21.88 10.44
CA ASP A 375 19.04 20.66 10.26
C ASP A 375 17.72 20.63 11.06
N HIS A 376 17.05 21.77 11.14
CA HIS A 376 15.68 21.86 11.64
C HIS A 376 14.70 21.90 10.49
N HIS A 377 13.67 21.05 10.55
CA HIS A 377 12.64 20.94 9.51
C HIS A 377 11.26 21.11 10.12
N LEU A 378 10.43 21.92 9.48
CA LEU A 378 9.03 22.10 9.84
C LEU A 378 8.15 21.70 8.66
N TYR A 379 7.15 20.87 8.92
CA TYR A 379 6.17 20.43 7.93
C TYR A 379 4.77 20.77 8.41
N PHE A 380 3.97 21.31 7.51
CA PHE A 380 2.56 21.60 7.73
C PHE A 380 1.76 21.02 6.59
N ASP A 381 0.68 20.33 6.91
CA ASP A 381 -0.24 19.75 5.94
C ASP A 381 -1.67 20.02 6.34
N LEU A 382 -2.49 20.47 5.40
CA LEU A 382 -3.91 20.75 5.58
C LEU A 382 -4.71 20.21 4.41
N VAL A 383 -5.62 19.27 4.71
CA VAL A 383 -6.47 18.64 3.69
C VAL A 383 -7.94 18.83 4.05
N GLY A 384 -8.68 19.44 3.13
CA GLY A 384 -10.15 19.52 3.18
C GLY A 384 -10.77 18.61 2.13
N THR A 385 -11.72 17.75 2.50
CA THR A 385 -12.43 16.85 1.58
C THR A 385 -13.92 16.97 1.75
N TYR A 386 -14.66 17.01 0.65
CA TYR A 386 -16.11 16.86 0.60
C TYR A 386 -16.45 15.58 -0.16
N ILE A 387 -17.32 14.74 0.38
CA ILE A 387 -17.80 13.53 -0.26
C ILE A 387 -19.32 13.60 -0.38
N ASN A 388 -19.82 13.53 -1.60
CA ASN A 388 -21.24 13.33 -1.90
C ASN A 388 -21.44 11.95 -2.52
N SER A 389 -22.30 11.14 -1.91
CA SER A 389 -22.51 9.77 -2.32
C SER A 389 -23.97 9.39 -2.33
N SER A 390 -24.36 8.48 -3.22
CA SER A 390 -25.66 7.85 -3.22
C SER A 390 -25.56 6.37 -3.54
N ASN A 391 -26.47 5.61 -2.94
CA ASN A 391 -26.62 4.18 -3.16
C ASN A 391 -28.13 3.89 -3.30
N ASP A 392 -28.52 3.29 -4.41
CA ASP A 392 -29.90 2.88 -4.70
C ASP A 392 -29.90 1.36 -4.95
N ARG A 393 -30.65 0.61 -4.15
CA ARG A 393 -30.78 -0.85 -4.25
C ARG A 393 -32.24 -1.27 -4.31
N ARG A 394 -32.54 -2.26 -5.16
CA ARG A 394 -33.83 -2.96 -5.16
C ARG A 394 -33.59 -4.47 -5.14
N PHE A 395 -34.20 -5.12 -4.17
CA PHE A 395 -34.23 -6.57 -4.01
C PHE A 395 -35.64 -7.07 -4.24
N GLU A 396 -35.83 -8.00 -5.18
CA GLU A 396 -37.09 -8.66 -5.46
C GLU A 396 -36.92 -10.18 -5.40
N GLN A 397 -37.82 -10.85 -4.65
CA GLN A 397 -37.93 -12.31 -4.61
C GLN A 397 -39.33 -12.69 -5.00
N THR A 398 -39.52 -13.30 -6.18
CA THR A 398 -40.82 -13.64 -6.75
C THR A 398 -40.96 -15.16 -6.85
N PRO A 399 -42.04 -15.75 -6.38
CA PRO A 399 -42.32 -17.17 -6.55
C PRO A 399 -42.39 -17.58 -8.02
N LEU A 400 -41.83 -18.79 -8.33
CA LEU A 400 -41.90 -19.37 -9.69
C LEU A 400 -43.02 -20.40 -9.88
N GLY A 401 -43.79 -20.71 -8.80
CA GLY A 401 -44.87 -21.68 -8.80
C GLY A 401 -46.15 -21.10 -8.20
N GLU A 402 -47.28 -21.79 -8.37
CA GLU A 402 -48.57 -21.34 -7.87
C GLU A 402 -48.76 -21.57 -6.36
N THR A 403 -47.87 -22.31 -5.70
CA THR A 403 -47.99 -22.75 -4.33
C THR A 403 -47.66 -21.68 -3.28
N VAL A 404 -46.90 -20.67 -3.63
CA VAL A 404 -46.46 -19.60 -2.70
C VAL A 404 -46.90 -18.24 -3.26
N ALA A 405 -47.67 -17.49 -2.46
CA ALA A 405 -48.16 -16.17 -2.84
C ALA A 405 -47.30 -14.99 -2.34
N ASP A 406 -46.19 -15.27 -1.66
CA ASP A 406 -45.43 -14.24 -0.91
C ASP A 406 -44.22 -13.73 -1.71
N THR A 407 -44.37 -12.55 -2.29
CA THR A 407 -43.30 -11.78 -2.95
C THR A 407 -42.60 -10.91 -1.92
N THR A 408 -41.28 -10.84 -1.95
CA THR A 408 -40.52 -9.88 -1.16
C THR A 408 -39.97 -8.81 -2.09
N ASP A 409 -40.28 -7.54 -1.86
CA ASP A 409 -39.76 -6.38 -2.58
C ASP A 409 -39.25 -5.38 -1.56
N VAL A 410 -37.95 -5.07 -1.65
CA VAL A 410 -37.27 -4.12 -0.75
C VAL A 410 -36.51 -3.12 -1.59
N THR A 411 -36.85 -1.84 -1.43
CA THR A 411 -36.09 -0.71 -2.00
C THR A 411 -35.34 -0.01 -0.88
N SER A 412 -34.03 0.18 -1.07
CA SER A 412 -33.18 0.96 -0.17
C SER A 412 -32.48 2.07 -0.95
N ARG A 413 -32.63 3.30 -0.46
CA ARG A 413 -31.94 4.46 -1.00
C ARG A 413 -31.20 5.17 0.11
N VAL A 414 -29.90 5.39 -0.10
CA VAL A 414 -29.05 6.14 0.84
C VAL A 414 -28.39 7.29 0.11
N LYS A 415 -28.49 8.50 0.68
CA LYS A 415 -27.75 9.68 0.22
C LYS A 415 -26.90 10.20 1.35
N GLY A 416 -25.62 10.44 1.09
CA GLY A 416 -24.66 10.86 2.10
C GLY A 416 -23.89 12.11 1.69
N ASN A 417 -23.68 12.98 2.67
CA ASN A 417 -22.75 14.09 2.61
C ASN A 417 -21.75 13.96 3.75
N LYS A 418 -20.47 14.06 3.43
CA LYS A 418 -19.40 14.01 4.42
C LYS A 418 -18.40 15.13 4.16
N TYR A 419 -17.99 15.78 5.22
CA TYR A 419 -16.90 16.75 5.23
C TYR A 419 -15.80 16.25 6.13
N SER A 420 -14.56 16.38 5.71
CA SER A 420 -13.42 16.13 6.58
C SER A 420 -12.38 17.24 6.48
N LEU A 421 -11.74 17.52 7.59
CA LEU A 421 -10.61 18.45 7.70
C LEU A 421 -9.50 17.75 8.47
N ILE A 422 -8.35 17.61 7.82
CA ILE A 422 -7.16 17.00 8.41
C ILE A 422 -6.06 18.06 8.46
N GLY A 423 -5.48 18.29 9.64
CA GLY A 423 -4.32 19.14 9.81
C GLY A 423 -3.18 18.38 10.48
N GLU A 424 -1.97 18.60 10.01
CA GLU A 424 -0.77 18.00 10.59
C GLU A 424 0.36 19.02 10.67
N ALA A 425 1.11 18.97 11.78
CA ALA A 425 2.33 19.71 11.96
C ALA A 425 3.42 18.77 12.51
N ILE A 426 4.58 18.76 11.86
CA ILE A 426 5.73 17.95 12.26
C ILE A 426 6.95 18.85 12.38
N TYR A 427 7.72 18.66 13.44
CA TYR A 427 9.05 19.17 13.62
C TYR A 427 10.05 18.04 13.63
N GLU A 428 11.13 18.17 12.83
CA GLU A 428 12.25 17.24 12.81
C GLU A 428 13.56 17.99 13.08
N LYS A 429 14.45 17.32 13.81
CA LYS A 429 15.81 17.79 14.05
C LYS A 429 16.76 16.63 13.90
N ASP A 430 17.73 16.79 13.01
CA ASP A 430 18.80 15.83 12.81
C ASP A 430 20.12 16.32 13.44
N TRP A 431 20.74 15.44 14.21
CA TRP A 431 22.11 15.52 14.67
C TRP A 431 22.93 14.40 14.00
N GLU A 432 24.22 14.40 14.17
CA GLU A 432 25.10 13.43 13.48
C GLU A 432 24.66 11.95 13.62
N ASN A 433 24.22 11.54 14.82
CA ASN A 433 23.83 10.14 15.11
C ASN A 433 22.45 10.02 15.80
N ILE A 434 21.74 11.11 15.96
CA ILE A 434 20.45 11.17 16.64
C ILE A 434 19.50 11.99 15.77
N ALA A 435 18.27 11.51 15.62
CA ALA A 435 17.17 12.27 15.03
C ALA A 435 16.00 12.35 15.99
N LEU A 436 15.36 13.51 16.06
CA LEU A 436 14.14 13.75 16.83
C LEU A 436 13.02 14.12 15.86
N THR A 437 11.89 13.45 15.97
CA THR A 437 10.65 13.81 15.27
C THR A 437 9.56 14.04 16.33
N VAL A 438 8.86 15.17 16.24
CA VAL A 438 7.70 15.49 17.10
C VAL A 438 6.58 15.98 16.19
N GLY A 439 5.37 15.49 16.41
CA GLY A 439 4.26 15.88 15.54
C GLY A 439 2.90 15.80 16.23
N VAL A 440 1.96 16.49 15.64
CA VAL A 440 0.53 16.43 15.96
C VAL A 440 -0.28 16.38 14.68
N ARG A 441 -1.27 15.49 14.65
CA ARG A 441 -2.25 15.37 13.58
C ARG A 441 -3.64 15.41 14.18
N HIS A 442 -4.54 16.16 13.54
CA HIS A 442 -5.95 16.21 13.88
C HIS A 442 -6.79 15.93 12.64
N ASN A 443 -7.76 15.02 12.78
CA ASN A 443 -8.73 14.67 11.75
C ASN A 443 -10.13 14.90 12.32
N GLN A 444 -10.90 15.78 11.70
CA GLN A 444 -12.28 16.11 12.06
C GLN A 444 -13.19 15.74 10.90
N GLN A 445 -14.27 15.00 11.19
CA GLN A 445 -15.23 14.55 10.19
C GLN A 445 -16.66 14.87 10.63
N TRP A 446 -17.48 15.27 9.68
CA TRP A 446 -18.92 15.47 9.82
C TRP A 446 -19.63 14.72 8.71
N MET A 447 -20.63 13.94 9.06
CA MET A 447 -21.40 13.13 8.12
C MET A 447 -22.90 13.31 8.38
N GLU A 448 -23.66 13.36 7.28
CA GLU A 448 -25.11 13.26 7.29
C GLU A 448 -25.54 12.28 6.22
N ASN A 449 -26.27 11.23 6.62
CA ASN A 449 -26.84 10.22 5.73
C ASN A 449 -28.35 10.19 5.86
N GLN A 450 -29.02 10.23 4.72
CA GLN A 450 -30.47 10.09 4.59
C GLN A 450 -30.79 8.71 4.06
N TYR A 451 -31.56 7.94 4.81
CA TYR A 451 -31.98 6.58 4.50
C TYR A 451 -33.47 6.55 4.16
N LEU A 452 -33.81 5.88 3.08
CA LEU A 452 -35.15 5.47 2.74
C LEU A 452 -35.11 3.94 2.51
N VAL A 453 -35.74 3.18 3.38
CA VAL A 453 -35.91 1.73 3.22
C VAL A 453 -37.43 1.45 3.15
N GLU A 454 -37.87 0.90 2.04
CA GLU A 454 -39.27 0.60 1.78
C GLU A 454 -39.42 -0.89 1.44
N SER A 455 -40.32 -1.54 2.17
CA SER A 455 -40.70 -2.93 1.91
C SER A 455 -42.24 -3.02 1.89
N GLN A 456 -42.76 -4.17 1.53
CA GLN A 456 -44.22 -4.38 1.54
C GLN A 456 -44.86 -4.17 2.92
N LYS A 457 -44.08 -4.31 4.01
CA LYS A 457 -44.57 -4.26 5.40
C LYS A 457 -44.19 -2.97 6.13
N SER A 458 -43.18 -2.26 5.66
CA SER A 458 -42.63 -1.10 6.39
C SER A 458 -42.02 -0.07 5.45
N LYS A 459 -42.10 1.18 5.86
CA LYS A 459 -41.35 2.28 5.28
C LYS A 459 -40.59 3.00 6.39
N VAL A 460 -39.25 3.04 6.26
CA VAL A 460 -38.36 3.72 7.21
C VAL A 460 -37.69 4.87 6.49
N GLU A 461 -37.89 6.08 7.01
CA GLU A 461 -37.14 7.26 6.60
C GLU A 461 -36.35 7.73 7.81
N SER A 462 -35.04 7.88 7.68
CA SER A 462 -34.17 8.30 8.78
C SER A 462 -33.03 9.17 8.29
N THR A 463 -32.66 10.16 9.09
CA THR A 463 -31.45 10.95 8.88
C THR A 463 -30.50 10.71 10.04
N VAL A 464 -29.30 10.25 9.73
CA VAL A 464 -28.25 10.01 10.71
C VAL A 464 -27.15 11.05 10.51
N SER A 465 -26.96 11.86 11.56
CA SER A 465 -25.83 12.80 11.64
C SER A 465 -24.80 12.28 12.61
N MET A 466 -23.53 12.33 12.22
CA MET A 466 -22.42 11.86 13.01
C MET A 466 -21.22 12.79 12.90
N MET A 467 -20.51 12.98 14.01
CA MET A 467 -19.26 13.71 14.06
C MET A 467 -18.18 12.83 14.70
N THR A 468 -17.01 12.76 14.07
CA THR A 468 -15.84 12.09 14.66
C THR A 468 -14.65 13.01 14.66
N ALA A 469 -13.82 12.90 15.69
CA ALA A 469 -12.54 13.58 15.76
C ALA A 469 -11.45 12.59 16.24
N GLU A 470 -10.26 12.69 15.65
CA GLU A 470 -9.08 11.98 16.07
C GLU A 470 -7.91 12.97 16.18
N THR A 471 -7.30 13.03 17.34
CA THR A 471 -6.07 13.81 17.56
C THR A 471 -4.95 12.85 17.97
N TYR A 472 -3.86 12.86 17.23
CA TYR A 472 -2.68 12.05 17.49
C TYR A 472 -1.47 12.94 17.68
N ALA A 473 -0.89 12.93 18.87
CA ALA A 473 0.37 13.60 19.18
C ALA A 473 1.47 12.55 19.41
N PHE A 474 2.66 12.76 18.87
CA PHE A 474 3.75 11.80 18.97
C PHE A 474 5.12 12.46 19.06
N ALA A 475 6.06 11.72 19.63
CA ALA A 475 7.49 12.02 19.59
C ALA A 475 8.28 10.71 19.36
N GLU A 476 9.33 10.77 18.56
CA GLU A 476 10.24 9.66 18.29
C GLU A 476 11.69 10.15 18.35
N VAL A 477 12.53 9.40 19.05
CA VAL A 477 13.98 9.57 19.02
C VAL A 477 14.59 8.35 18.36
N GLN A 478 15.39 8.59 17.34
CA GLN A 478 16.16 7.57 16.65
C GLN A 478 17.65 7.80 16.89
N GLN A 479 18.39 6.75 17.18
CA GLN A 479 19.83 6.82 17.37
C GLN A 479 20.55 5.63 16.73
N ARG A 480 21.72 5.90 16.17
CA ARG A 480 22.67 4.87 15.70
C ARG A 480 23.91 4.85 16.57
N VAL A 481 24.24 3.68 17.09
CA VAL A 481 25.45 3.42 17.90
C VAL A 481 26.23 2.29 17.23
N LYS A 482 27.22 2.62 16.40
CA LYS A 482 27.99 1.64 15.58
C LYS A 482 27.06 0.81 14.68
N GLN A 483 27.05 -0.52 14.85
CA GLN A 483 26.20 -1.45 14.08
C GLN A 483 24.77 -1.56 14.63
N PHE A 484 24.52 -1.08 15.83
CA PHE A 484 23.19 -1.09 16.46
C PHE A 484 22.47 0.22 16.23
N SER A 485 21.19 0.12 15.88
CA SER A 485 20.33 1.31 15.78
C SER A 485 19.00 1.03 16.43
N TYR A 486 18.44 2.06 17.04
CA TYR A 486 17.11 1.97 17.64
C TYR A 486 16.31 3.25 17.43
N ALA A 487 14.99 3.11 17.43
CA ALA A 487 14.05 4.22 17.51
C ALA A 487 13.04 3.91 18.61
N VAL A 488 12.82 4.89 19.47
CA VAL A 488 11.79 4.84 20.52
C VAL A 488 10.80 5.95 20.25
N GLY A 489 9.57 5.54 19.95
CA GLY A 489 8.45 6.44 19.73
C GLY A 489 7.41 6.30 20.84
N ILE A 490 6.80 7.40 21.20
CA ILE A 490 5.61 7.43 22.06
C ILE A 490 4.58 8.33 21.40
N GLY A 491 3.32 7.91 21.44
CA GLY A 491 2.21 8.71 20.96
C GLY A 491 0.99 8.55 21.84
N ALA A 492 0.11 9.53 21.79
CA ALA A 492 -1.20 9.50 22.42
C ALA A 492 -2.27 9.85 21.36
N MET A 493 -3.23 8.98 21.18
CA MET A 493 -4.35 9.17 20.29
C MET A 493 -5.62 9.42 21.11
N HIS A 494 -6.24 10.56 20.92
CA HIS A 494 -7.56 10.90 21.46
C HIS A 494 -8.59 10.73 20.35
N THR A 495 -9.66 9.99 20.62
CA THR A 495 -10.78 9.79 19.71
C THR A 495 -12.05 10.34 20.34
N TYR A 496 -12.86 11.02 19.52
CA TYR A 496 -14.16 11.55 19.92
C TYR A 496 -15.20 11.19 18.86
N ILE A 497 -16.35 10.70 19.29
CA ILE A 497 -17.48 10.32 18.44
C ILE A 497 -18.74 10.90 19.04
N GLU A 498 -19.55 11.54 18.20
CA GLU A 498 -20.89 12.03 18.57
C GLU A 498 -21.91 11.57 17.51
N GLN A 499 -22.96 10.87 17.98
CA GLN A 499 -24.07 10.39 17.16
C GLN A 499 -25.36 10.40 17.99
N ALA A 500 -26.45 10.94 17.44
CA ALA A 500 -27.79 10.97 18.08
C ALA A 500 -27.74 11.52 19.53
N GLY A 501 -26.87 12.52 19.81
CA GLY A 501 -26.68 13.11 21.15
C GLY A 501 -25.82 12.30 22.11
N GLN A 502 -25.41 11.08 21.74
CA GLN A 502 -24.46 10.29 22.51
C GLN A 502 -23.03 10.68 22.17
N LYS A 503 -22.18 10.79 23.18
CA LYS A 503 -20.79 11.21 23.06
C LYS A 503 -19.87 10.16 23.65
N GLN A 504 -18.84 9.78 22.91
CA GLN A 504 -17.80 8.87 23.35
C GLN A 504 -16.43 9.55 23.19
N SER A 505 -15.58 9.42 24.20
CA SER A 505 -14.22 9.95 24.21
C SER A 505 -13.27 8.89 24.75
N ASN A 506 -12.21 8.58 24.01
CA ASN A 506 -11.26 7.54 24.37
C ASN A 506 -9.82 7.98 24.13
N TRP A 507 -8.89 7.43 24.92
CA TRP A 507 -7.47 7.64 24.77
C TRP A 507 -6.76 6.31 24.53
N ILE A 508 -5.83 6.29 23.57
CA ILE A 508 -4.99 5.14 23.27
C ILE A 508 -3.52 5.60 23.29
N ALA A 509 -2.72 4.99 24.16
CA ALA A 509 -1.27 5.15 24.12
C ALA A 509 -0.69 4.33 22.97
N ARG A 510 0.23 4.89 22.18
CA ARG A 510 0.84 4.29 20.98
C ARG A 510 2.38 4.25 21.09
N PRO A 511 2.95 3.45 22.00
CA PRO A 511 4.39 3.25 22.07
C PRO A 511 4.87 2.44 20.87
N GLN A 512 6.08 2.74 20.38
CA GLN A 512 6.77 2.01 19.33
C GLN A 512 8.25 1.85 19.69
N LEU A 513 8.78 0.67 19.44
CA LEU A 513 10.20 0.36 19.54
C LEU A 513 10.65 -0.30 18.24
N THR A 514 11.63 0.27 17.59
CA THR A 514 12.32 -0.34 16.45
C THR A 514 13.78 -0.55 16.81
N MET A 515 14.32 -1.70 16.49
CA MET A 515 15.73 -2.03 16.69
C MET A 515 16.27 -2.68 15.44
N SER A 516 17.54 -2.42 15.13
CA SER A 516 18.22 -3.08 14.03
C SER A 516 19.68 -3.29 14.37
N TYR A 517 20.25 -4.37 13.82
CA TYR A 517 21.66 -4.71 13.98
C TYR A 517 22.25 -5.18 12.65
N ASP A 518 23.34 -4.53 12.25
CA ASP A 518 24.13 -4.92 11.09
C ASP A 518 25.29 -5.82 11.55
N PHE A 519 25.22 -7.12 11.24
CA PHE A 519 26.28 -8.08 11.58
C PHE A 519 27.48 -8.00 10.63
N GLY A 520 27.42 -7.12 9.61
CA GLY A 520 28.40 -7.11 8.52
C GLY A 520 28.17 -8.25 7.52
N LYS A 521 28.96 -8.27 6.44
CA LYS A 521 28.89 -9.30 5.37
C LYS A 521 27.49 -9.52 4.79
N GLY A 522 26.69 -8.44 4.78
CA GLY A 522 25.33 -8.46 4.24
C GLY A 522 24.27 -9.09 5.15
N VAL A 523 24.58 -9.44 6.39
CA VAL A 523 23.60 -9.97 7.35
C VAL A 523 23.00 -8.84 8.18
N PHE A 524 21.70 -8.74 8.19
CA PHE A 524 20.95 -7.65 8.83
C PHE A 524 19.73 -8.19 9.57
N TRP A 525 19.55 -7.73 10.81
CA TRP A 525 18.39 -8.03 11.64
C TRP A 525 17.62 -6.78 11.99
N LYS A 526 16.28 -6.88 11.99
CA LYS A 526 15.36 -5.82 12.43
C LYS A 526 14.26 -6.39 13.31
N TYR A 527 13.81 -5.59 14.26
CA TYR A 527 12.63 -5.82 15.08
C TYR A 527 11.84 -4.53 15.24
N LYS A 528 10.51 -4.64 15.14
CA LYS A 528 9.57 -3.56 15.46
C LYS A 528 8.44 -4.10 16.32
N GLY A 529 8.26 -3.50 17.49
CA GLY A 529 7.12 -3.73 18.38
C GLY A 529 6.35 -2.44 18.58
N TYR A 530 5.01 -2.48 18.43
CA TYR A 530 4.21 -1.29 18.61
C TYR A 530 2.79 -1.60 19.09
N VAL A 531 2.19 -0.61 19.77
CA VAL A 531 0.77 -0.56 20.09
C VAL A 531 0.14 0.52 19.20
N SER A 532 -1.02 0.20 18.63
CA SER A 532 -1.82 1.16 17.88
C SER A 532 -3.31 0.89 18.10
N GLY A 533 -4.16 1.66 17.45
CA GLY A 533 -5.60 1.46 17.50
C GLY A 533 -6.30 2.15 16.35
N TYR A 534 -7.58 1.84 16.20
CA TYR A 534 -8.45 2.45 15.19
C TYR A 534 -9.86 2.65 15.73
N GLN A 535 -10.56 3.64 15.17
CA GLN A 535 -11.95 3.91 15.49
C GLN A 535 -12.88 2.97 14.71
N PRO A 536 -14.12 2.74 15.19
CA PRO A 536 -15.18 2.16 14.38
C PRO A 536 -15.41 2.99 13.11
N SER A 537 -15.68 2.32 12.00
CA SER A 537 -16.09 3.01 10.79
C SER A 537 -17.46 3.67 10.98
N LEU A 538 -17.70 4.77 10.27
CA LEU A 538 -18.97 5.49 10.34
C LEU A 538 -20.13 4.60 9.89
N SER A 539 -19.93 3.76 8.89
CA SER A 539 -20.91 2.80 8.41
C SER A 539 -21.24 1.71 9.45
N ALA A 540 -20.23 1.20 10.19
CA ALA A 540 -20.45 0.20 11.24
C ALA A 540 -21.25 0.75 12.43
N MET A 541 -21.27 2.07 12.63
CA MET A 541 -21.99 2.73 13.71
C MET A 541 -23.41 3.15 13.35
N SER A 542 -23.80 3.14 12.07
CA SER A 542 -25.15 3.55 11.64
C SER A 542 -26.20 2.57 12.19
N ASP A 543 -27.15 3.06 13.01
CA ASP A 543 -28.20 2.25 13.66
C ASP A 543 -29.44 2.02 12.80
N VAL A 544 -29.42 2.43 11.54
CA VAL A 544 -30.53 2.24 10.62
C VAL A 544 -30.60 0.79 10.16
N ALA A 545 -31.73 0.14 10.48
CA ALA A 545 -32.01 -1.22 10.03
C ALA A 545 -32.30 -1.25 8.53
N GLN A 546 -31.54 -2.04 7.78
CA GLN A 546 -31.74 -2.26 6.35
C GLN A 546 -32.09 -3.72 6.11
N GLN A 547 -33.28 -3.98 5.57
CA GLN A 547 -33.66 -5.32 5.16
C GLN A 547 -32.82 -5.75 3.95
N ILE A 548 -32.10 -6.86 4.07
CA ILE A 548 -31.24 -7.42 3.01
C ILE A 548 -32.07 -8.33 2.09
N ASP A 549 -32.83 -9.25 2.69
CA ASP A 549 -33.71 -10.20 2.01
C ASP A 549 -34.89 -10.60 2.92
N LYS A 550 -35.57 -11.67 2.58
CA LYS A 550 -36.73 -12.15 3.34
C LYS A 550 -36.39 -12.46 4.81
N TYR A 551 -35.18 -12.89 5.14
CA TYR A 551 -34.79 -13.41 6.45
C TYR A 551 -33.64 -12.64 7.11
N GLN A 552 -33.07 -11.64 6.45
CA GLN A 552 -31.91 -10.91 6.96
C GLN A 552 -32.15 -9.41 7.05
N ILE A 553 -31.67 -8.85 8.15
CA ILE A 553 -31.60 -7.40 8.38
C ILE A 553 -30.17 -7.04 8.74
N ARG A 554 -29.61 -6.01 8.13
CA ARG A 554 -28.32 -5.42 8.50
C ARG A 554 -28.54 -4.13 9.26
N GLN A 555 -27.81 -3.97 10.36
CA GLN A 555 -27.85 -2.79 11.20
C GLN A 555 -26.45 -2.56 11.81
N GLY A 556 -25.94 -1.34 11.81
CA GLY A 556 -24.73 -1.01 12.55
C GLY A 556 -24.98 -0.94 14.05
N ASN A 557 -23.91 -0.68 14.82
CA ASN A 557 -23.94 -0.62 16.27
C ASN A 557 -23.31 0.68 16.78
N PRO A 558 -24.10 1.67 17.26
CA PRO A 558 -23.57 2.94 17.75
C PRO A 558 -22.76 2.81 19.06
N ASN A 559 -22.80 1.65 19.73
CA ASN A 559 -22.11 1.40 20.99
C ASN A 559 -20.68 0.85 20.79
N LEU A 560 -20.20 0.73 19.55
CA LEU A 560 -18.85 0.26 19.25
C LEU A 560 -17.79 1.16 19.88
N LYS A 561 -16.73 0.53 20.38
CA LYS A 561 -15.60 1.22 21.00
C LYS A 561 -14.36 1.08 20.12
N PRO A 562 -13.43 2.04 20.15
CA PRO A 562 -12.16 1.92 19.48
C PRO A 562 -11.41 0.65 19.85
N VAL A 563 -10.71 0.10 18.89
CA VAL A 563 -9.90 -1.12 19.01
C VAL A 563 -8.46 -0.75 19.29
N MET A 564 -7.83 -1.47 20.19
CA MET A 564 -6.39 -1.41 20.41
C MET A 564 -5.75 -2.71 19.93
N PHE A 565 -4.60 -2.62 19.28
CA PHE A 565 -3.84 -3.79 18.86
C PHE A 565 -2.35 -3.66 19.17
N VAL A 566 -1.71 -4.81 19.33
CA VAL A 566 -0.26 -4.94 19.53
C VAL A 566 0.29 -5.72 18.35
N ALA A 567 1.37 -5.25 17.75
CA ALA A 567 2.05 -5.97 16.67
C ALA A 567 3.55 -6.08 16.96
N ASN A 568 4.13 -7.20 16.54
CA ASN A 568 5.55 -7.51 16.66
C ASN A 568 6.03 -8.06 15.32
N GLU A 569 6.97 -7.37 14.71
CA GLU A 569 7.57 -7.76 13.44
C GLU A 569 9.05 -8.06 13.63
N MET A 570 9.53 -9.10 13.01
CA MET A 570 10.94 -9.47 12.97
C MET A 570 11.36 -9.77 11.55
N GLN A 571 12.54 -9.32 11.18
CA GLN A 571 13.17 -9.59 9.91
C GLN A 571 14.62 -9.97 10.11
N LEU A 572 15.04 -11.03 9.44
CA LEU A 572 16.43 -11.42 9.28
C LEU A 572 16.73 -11.53 7.79
N SER A 573 17.71 -10.81 7.32
CA SER A 573 18.10 -10.82 5.90
C SER A 573 19.57 -11.08 5.73
N TRP A 574 19.92 -11.79 4.67
CA TRP A 574 21.28 -11.91 4.16
C TRP A 574 21.29 -11.54 2.69
N GLN A 575 22.16 -10.62 2.35
CA GLN A 575 22.29 -10.09 1.01
C GLN A 575 23.71 -10.34 0.49
N SER A 576 23.79 -10.90 -0.71
CA SER A 576 25.03 -11.02 -1.48
C SER A 576 24.81 -10.47 -2.89
N LYS A 577 25.87 -10.41 -3.70
CA LYS A 577 25.78 -9.96 -5.10
C LYS A 577 24.71 -10.70 -5.92
N HIS A 578 24.55 -12.01 -5.68
CA HIS A 578 23.68 -12.84 -6.52
C HIS A 578 22.47 -13.42 -5.77
N VAL A 579 22.49 -13.46 -4.44
CA VAL A 579 21.43 -14.10 -3.67
C VAL A 579 21.03 -13.21 -2.51
N ASN A 580 19.71 -13.01 -2.37
CA ASN A 580 19.12 -12.41 -1.17
C ASN A 580 18.25 -13.46 -0.48
N LEU A 581 18.50 -13.66 0.80
CA LEU A 581 17.63 -14.42 1.69
C LEU A 581 16.95 -13.46 2.65
N ASN A 582 15.65 -13.63 2.86
CA ASN A 582 14.93 -12.84 3.82
C ASN A 582 13.95 -13.73 4.58
N LEU A 583 13.91 -13.63 5.89
CA LEU A 583 12.92 -14.22 6.75
C LEU A 583 12.16 -13.09 7.44
N TRP A 584 10.88 -12.99 7.17
CA TRP A 584 9.98 -12.05 7.84
C TRP A 584 8.94 -12.83 8.65
N ALA A 585 8.66 -12.34 9.85
CA ALA A 585 7.62 -12.87 10.72
C ALA A 585 6.87 -11.71 11.38
N ASN A 586 5.56 -11.82 11.49
CA ASN A 586 4.70 -10.85 12.17
C ASN A 586 3.70 -11.60 13.05
N TYR A 587 3.58 -11.14 14.29
CA TYR A 587 2.50 -11.53 15.19
C TYR A 587 1.73 -10.30 15.63
N SER A 588 0.41 -10.31 15.45
CA SER A 588 -0.48 -9.26 15.97
C SER A 588 -1.61 -9.84 16.80
N TYR A 589 -2.02 -9.04 17.78
CA TYR A 589 -3.17 -9.30 18.63
C TYR A 589 -4.05 -8.05 18.71
N ASP A 590 -5.29 -8.18 18.26
CA ASP A 590 -6.31 -7.16 18.37
C ASP A 590 -7.13 -7.39 19.64
N HIS A 591 -7.12 -6.41 20.53
CA HIS A 591 -7.91 -6.44 21.77
C HIS A 591 -9.28 -5.84 21.49
N LYS A 592 -10.33 -6.60 21.74
CA LYS A 592 -11.72 -6.24 21.48
C LYS A 592 -11.96 -5.76 20.03
N PRO A 593 -11.55 -6.55 19.01
CA PRO A 593 -11.75 -6.20 17.61
C PRO A 593 -13.23 -6.00 17.29
N ILE A 594 -13.51 -5.13 16.33
CA ILE A 594 -14.85 -4.96 15.77
C ILE A 594 -15.00 -6.01 14.67
N MET A 595 -15.88 -6.98 14.89
CA MET A 595 -16.17 -8.05 13.93
C MET A 595 -17.69 -8.22 13.78
N ASP A 596 -18.09 -8.89 12.71
CA ASP A 596 -19.51 -9.23 12.48
C ASP A 596 -20.07 -10.09 13.62
N GLU A 597 -21.30 -9.80 13.99
CA GLU A 597 -22.11 -10.59 14.93
C GLU A 597 -23.48 -10.85 14.32
N THR A 598 -23.92 -12.11 14.36
CA THR A 598 -25.22 -12.52 13.84
C THR A 598 -26.05 -13.15 14.96
N PHE A 599 -27.28 -12.62 15.17
CA PHE A 599 -28.21 -13.15 16.16
C PHE A 599 -29.64 -13.19 15.62
N GLU A 600 -30.46 -14.06 16.21
CA GLU A 600 -31.87 -14.16 15.85
C GLU A 600 -32.70 -13.11 16.57
N GLN A 601 -33.62 -12.46 15.83
CA GLN A 601 -34.65 -11.60 16.39
C GLN A 601 -36.00 -11.95 15.78
N LEU A 602 -37.02 -12.07 16.65
CA LEU A 602 -38.39 -12.27 16.24
C LEU A 602 -39.06 -10.89 16.05
N ILE A 603 -39.52 -10.61 14.84
CA ILE A 603 -40.23 -9.35 14.49
C ILE A 603 -41.56 -9.77 13.85
N ASP A 604 -42.68 -9.32 14.43
CA ASP A 604 -44.06 -9.63 13.97
C ASP A 604 -44.33 -11.13 13.73
N GLY A 605 -43.71 -12.00 14.56
CA GLY A 605 -43.86 -13.45 14.46
C GLY A 605 -42.95 -14.11 13.42
N GLN A 606 -42.12 -13.39 12.72
CA GLN A 606 -41.11 -13.92 11.79
C GLN A 606 -39.70 -13.82 12.40
N SER A 607 -38.90 -14.89 12.30
CA SER A 607 -37.50 -14.89 12.68
C SER A 607 -36.64 -14.21 11.60
N TYR A 608 -35.75 -13.34 12.05
CA TYR A 608 -34.75 -12.68 11.22
C TYR A 608 -33.33 -12.91 11.77
N ALA A 609 -32.38 -13.12 10.89
CA ALA A 609 -30.96 -13.05 11.20
C ALA A 609 -30.54 -11.57 11.15
N ILE A 610 -30.26 -10.99 12.31
CA ILE A 610 -29.74 -9.62 12.41
C ILE A 610 -28.23 -9.69 12.27
N ARG A 611 -27.71 -9.08 11.23
CA ARG A 611 -26.26 -8.91 11.00
C ARG A 611 -25.84 -7.54 11.49
N THR A 612 -24.95 -7.53 12.47
CA THR A 612 -24.43 -6.30 13.10
C THR A 612 -22.94 -6.42 13.36
N TYR A 613 -22.40 -5.44 14.08
CA TYR A 613 -21.02 -5.42 14.54
C TYR A 613 -20.95 -5.38 16.06
N ALA A 614 -19.96 -6.06 16.63
CA ALA A 614 -19.68 -6.01 18.06
C ALA A 614 -18.16 -5.95 18.32
N ASN A 615 -17.79 -5.45 19.52
CA ASN A 615 -16.45 -5.64 20.03
C ASN A 615 -16.34 -7.05 20.61
N HIS A 616 -15.58 -7.92 19.96
CA HIS A 616 -15.39 -9.33 20.34
C HIS A 616 -14.21 -9.52 21.30
N ARG A 617 -13.92 -10.76 21.75
CA ARG A 617 -12.89 -11.04 22.75
C ARG A 617 -11.48 -10.76 22.28
N GLY A 618 -11.13 -11.11 21.04
CA GLY A 618 -9.80 -10.90 20.50
C GLY A 618 -9.59 -11.53 19.13
N PHE A 619 -8.51 -11.11 18.47
CA PHE A 619 -8.09 -11.71 17.21
C PHE A 619 -6.56 -11.85 17.18
N HIS A 620 -6.06 -13.04 16.87
CA HIS A 620 -4.64 -13.31 16.72
C HIS A 620 -4.29 -13.59 15.26
N ARG A 621 -3.19 -13.04 14.81
CA ARG A 621 -2.62 -13.27 13.48
C ARG A 621 -1.13 -13.55 13.60
N LEU A 622 -0.69 -14.70 13.10
CA LEU A 622 0.73 -15.03 12.92
C LEU A 622 1.00 -15.22 11.43
N GLN A 623 2.00 -14.54 10.92
CA GLN A 623 2.40 -14.59 9.52
C GLN A 623 3.89 -14.84 9.46
N VAL A 624 4.34 -15.76 8.61
CA VAL A 624 5.76 -16.05 8.35
C VAL A 624 5.95 -16.13 6.84
N ALA A 625 6.93 -15.40 6.32
CA ALA A 625 7.21 -15.35 4.90
C ALA A 625 8.74 -15.34 4.65
N PRO A 626 9.39 -16.50 4.56
CA PRO A 626 10.76 -16.58 4.03
C PRO A 626 10.74 -16.26 2.53
N SER A 627 11.84 -15.71 2.02
CA SER A 627 12.01 -15.52 0.58
C SER A 627 13.46 -15.72 0.16
N VAL A 628 13.61 -16.24 -1.04
CA VAL A 628 14.89 -16.40 -1.75
C VAL A 628 14.78 -15.68 -3.07
N GLN A 629 15.69 -14.75 -3.31
CA GLN A 629 15.82 -14.07 -4.59
C GLN A 629 17.20 -14.34 -5.17
N VAL A 630 17.26 -14.82 -6.41
CA VAL A 630 18.50 -15.06 -7.16
C VAL A 630 18.57 -14.06 -8.30
N ARG A 631 19.69 -13.35 -8.38
CA ARG A 631 19.98 -12.32 -9.39
C ARG A 631 21.18 -12.75 -10.23
N VAL A 632 21.00 -12.82 -11.54
CA VAL A 632 22.04 -13.17 -12.48
C VAL A 632 22.12 -12.17 -13.63
N LEU A 633 23.15 -12.22 -14.44
CA LEU A 633 23.36 -11.33 -15.59
C LEU A 633 23.25 -9.83 -15.20
N ASN A 634 23.99 -9.41 -14.17
CA ASN A 634 23.98 -8.04 -13.63
C ASN A 634 22.55 -7.54 -13.31
N ASN A 635 21.75 -8.34 -12.62
CA ASN A 635 20.35 -8.08 -12.28
C ASN A 635 19.37 -8.02 -13.48
N SER A 636 19.83 -8.38 -14.68
CA SER A 636 18.94 -8.46 -15.86
C SER A 636 18.02 -9.68 -15.81
N LEU A 637 18.30 -10.67 -14.98
CA LEU A 637 17.45 -11.83 -14.75
C LEU A 637 17.32 -12.10 -13.25
N ILE A 638 16.09 -12.07 -12.75
CA ILE A 638 15.76 -12.18 -11.33
C ILE A 638 14.73 -13.29 -11.13
N PHE A 639 15.01 -14.20 -10.23
CA PHE A 639 14.08 -15.24 -9.77
C PHE A 639 13.77 -14.99 -8.31
N THR A 640 12.50 -15.02 -7.93
CA THR A 640 12.06 -14.90 -6.54
C THR A 640 11.13 -16.05 -6.19
N VAL A 641 11.37 -16.68 -5.04
CA VAL A 641 10.45 -17.65 -4.44
C VAL A 641 10.22 -17.23 -2.99
N ALA A 642 8.96 -17.02 -2.63
CA ALA A 642 8.54 -16.55 -1.34
C ALA A 642 7.35 -17.41 -0.81
N PRO A 643 7.62 -18.56 -0.17
CA PRO A 643 6.59 -19.27 0.57
C PRO A 643 6.07 -18.39 1.72
N PHE A 644 4.81 -18.61 2.11
CA PHE A 644 4.21 -17.94 3.25
C PHE A 644 3.32 -18.90 4.04
N ALA A 645 3.13 -18.59 5.31
CA ALA A 645 2.18 -19.28 6.18
C ALA A 645 1.47 -18.24 7.06
N ASN A 646 0.13 -18.27 7.04
CA ASN A 646 -0.70 -17.42 7.86
C ASN A 646 -1.52 -18.30 8.81
N TYR A 647 -1.56 -17.93 10.08
CA TYR A 647 -2.39 -18.59 11.08
C TYR A 647 -3.24 -17.55 11.81
N TYR A 648 -4.55 -17.77 11.78
CA TYR A 648 -5.54 -16.87 12.36
C TYR A 648 -6.29 -17.58 13.49
N VAL A 649 -6.59 -16.83 14.55
CA VAL A 649 -7.50 -17.26 15.60
C VAL A 649 -8.47 -16.13 15.88
N SER A 650 -9.73 -16.32 15.50
CA SER A 650 -10.84 -15.39 15.72
C SER A 650 -11.61 -15.80 16.97
N LEU A 651 -11.55 -14.95 17.99
CA LEU A 651 -12.21 -15.15 19.28
C LEU A 651 -13.45 -14.26 19.36
N GLY A 652 -14.57 -14.74 18.84
CA GLY A 652 -15.86 -14.09 18.97
C GLY A 652 -16.43 -14.18 20.38
N ASN A 653 -17.54 -13.51 20.65
CA ASN A 653 -18.25 -13.57 21.93
C ASN A 653 -18.80 -14.97 22.18
N SER A 654 -19.32 -15.62 21.15
CA SER A 654 -19.94 -16.95 21.19
C SER A 654 -19.19 -18.05 20.44
N TYR A 655 -18.13 -17.71 19.68
CA TYR A 655 -17.42 -18.64 18.79
C TYR A 655 -15.90 -18.58 18.93
N THR A 656 -15.21 -19.55 18.33
CA THR A 656 -13.76 -19.53 18.10
C THR A 656 -13.48 -20.22 16.77
N HIS A 657 -13.00 -19.46 15.80
CA HIS A 657 -12.55 -19.97 14.52
C HIS A 657 -11.04 -19.90 14.38
N LYS A 658 -10.49 -20.92 13.72
CA LYS A 658 -9.04 -21.00 13.43
C LYS A 658 -8.87 -21.33 11.97
N HIS A 659 -7.89 -20.69 11.33
CA HIS A 659 -7.57 -20.99 9.94
C HIS A 659 -6.06 -20.93 9.71
N PHE A 660 -5.55 -21.95 8.99
CA PHE A 660 -4.16 -22.01 8.57
C PHE A 660 -4.09 -21.97 7.03
N ASN A 661 -3.37 -21.01 6.51
CA ASN A 661 -3.21 -20.82 5.08
C ASN A 661 -1.72 -20.82 4.71
N PRO A 662 -1.15 -21.94 4.26
CA PRO A 662 0.15 -21.98 3.61
C PRO A 662 0.02 -21.62 2.14
N GLY A 663 1.07 -21.02 1.58
CA GLY A 663 1.11 -20.67 0.18
C GLY A 663 2.52 -20.37 -0.32
N VAL A 664 2.60 -20.07 -1.60
CA VAL A 664 3.86 -19.66 -2.25
C VAL A 664 3.59 -18.64 -3.34
N ARG A 665 4.47 -17.64 -3.41
CA ARG A 665 4.63 -16.75 -4.55
C ARG A 665 5.95 -17.07 -5.24
N ALA A 666 5.92 -17.22 -6.55
CA ALA A 666 7.14 -17.37 -7.35
C ALA A 666 7.06 -16.43 -8.55
N SER A 667 8.14 -15.73 -8.84
CA SER A 667 8.21 -14.81 -9.98
C SER A 667 9.55 -14.90 -10.72
N ILE A 668 9.49 -14.55 -11.99
CA ILE A 668 10.64 -14.38 -12.87
C ILE A 668 10.54 -13.02 -13.54
N MET A 669 11.67 -12.32 -13.63
CA MET A 669 11.80 -11.05 -14.34
C MET A 669 13.08 -11.07 -15.15
N GLY A 670 12.97 -10.87 -16.46
CA GLY A 670 14.09 -10.75 -17.39
C GLY A 670 14.04 -9.40 -18.11
N MET A 671 15.19 -8.71 -18.24
CA MET A 671 15.33 -7.41 -18.88
C MET A 671 16.53 -7.42 -19.83
N TYR A 672 16.37 -6.94 -21.04
CA TYR A 672 17.46 -6.84 -22.00
C TYR A 672 17.18 -5.82 -23.08
N LYS A 673 17.96 -4.75 -23.15
CA LYS A 673 17.87 -3.70 -24.21
C LYS A 673 16.45 -3.20 -24.45
N GLY A 674 15.74 -2.80 -23.38
CA GLY A 674 14.36 -2.32 -23.43
C GLY A 674 13.30 -3.44 -23.47
N TRP A 675 13.66 -4.69 -23.74
CA TRP A 675 12.75 -5.83 -23.61
C TRP A 675 12.57 -6.23 -22.15
N GLN A 676 11.35 -6.59 -21.79
CA GLN A 676 10.97 -7.11 -20.49
C GLN A 676 10.21 -8.42 -20.67
N PHE A 677 10.59 -9.45 -19.92
CA PHE A 677 9.89 -10.73 -19.81
C PHE A 677 9.56 -10.95 -18.34
N PHE A 678 8.32 -11.24 -18.03
CA PHE A 678 7.92 -11.43 -16.65
C PHE A 678 6.87 -12.52 -16.50
N GLY A 679 6.88 -13.16 -15.35
CA GLY A 679 5.86 -14.12 -14.97
C GLY A 679 5.78 -14.24 -13.47
N GLU A 680 4.60 -14.52 -12.98
CA GLU A 680 4.33 -14.71 -11.56
C GLU A 680 3.24 -15.75 -11.36
N VAL A 681 3.38 -16.52 -10.29
CA VAL A 681 2.34 -17.37 -9.76
C VAL A 681 2.23 -17.12 -8.26
N THR A 682 1.02 -16.91 -7.78
CA THR A 682 0.73 -16.77 -6.34
C THR A 682 -0.43 -17.69 -5.99
N THR A 683 -0.22 -18.58 -5.04
CA THR A 683 -1.30 -19.43 -4.50
C THR A 683 -2.28 -18.60 -3.70
N ARG A 684 -3.47 -19.14 -3.44
CA ARG A 684 -4.53 -18.42 -2.73
C ARG A 684 -4.06 -17.91 -1.36
N TYR A 685 -4.25 -16.62 -1.15
CA TYR A 685 -4.05 -15.97 0.14
C TYR A 685 -5.42 -15.87 0.83
N ASN A 686 -5.70 -16.78 1.75
CA ASN A 686 -6.95 -16.78 2.47
C ASN A 686 -6.90 -15.81 3.66
N ASN A 687 -8.04 -15.21 3.97
CA ASN A 687 -8.18 -14.29 5.09
C ASN A 687 -9.36 -14.73 5.97
N LEU A 688 -9.12 -14.78 7.28
CA LEU A 688 -10.18 -14.97 8.28
C LEU A 688 -10.33 -13.67 9.07
N TRP A 689 -11.57 -13.18 9.20
CA TRP A 689 -11.93 -12.09 10.08
C TRP A 689 -13.31 -12.30 10.66
N GLY A 690 -13.42 -12.34 11.99
CA GLY A 690 -14.69 -12.69 12.63
C GLY A 690 -15.13 -14.12 12.27
N GLU A 691 -16.30 -14.22 11.69
CA GLU A 691 -16.88 -15.44 11.13
C GLU A 691 -16.71 -15.53 9.60
N THR A 692 -16.13 -14.51 8.96
CA THR A 692 -15.94 -14.48 7.50
C THR A 692 -14.58 -15.05 7.11
N LEU A 693 -14.60 -16.12 6.28
CA LEU A 693 -13.43 -16.73 5.66
C LEU A 693 -13.47 -16.47 4.15
N GLU A 694 -12.55 -15.64 3.69
CA GLU A 694 -12.36 -15.34 2.27
C GLU A 694 -11.25 -16.20 1.68
N TYR A 695 -11.53 -16.93 0.60
CA TYR A 695 -10.54 -17.63 -0.18
C TYR A 695 -10.04 -16.70 -1.28
N GLY A 696 -8.79 -16.26 -1.15
CA GLY A 696 -8.16 -15.40 -2.13
C GLY A 696 -8.00 -16.06 -3.50
N GLU A 697 -7.49 -15.28 -4.42
CA GLU A 697 -7.32 -15.69 -5.82
C GLU A 697 -6.11 -16.61 -6.00
N PHE A 698 -6.22 -17.58 -6.90
CA PHE A 698 -5.06 -18.20 -7.53
C PHE A 698 -4.65 -17.32 -8.70
N TYR A 699 -3.66 -16.49 -8.48
CA TYR A 699 -3.26 -15.45 -9.41
C TYR A 699 -1.97 -15.87 -10.14
N HIS A 700 -1.99 -15.80 -11.45
CA HIS A 700 -0.80 -16.07 -12.26
C HIS A 700 -0.86 -15.33 -13.59
N HIS A 701 0.30 -14.90 -14.06
CA HIS A 701 0.42 -14.21 -15.33
C HIS A 701 1.79 -14.42 -15.97
N ILE A 702 1.84 -14.23 -17.27
CA ILE A 702 3.07 -14.14 -18.05
C ILE A 702 2.96 -12.96 -19.00
N GLY A 703 4.07 -12.30 -19.28
CA GLY A 703 4.03 -11.17 -20.19
C GLY A 703 5.38 -10.85 -20.81
N VAL A 704 5.29 -10.04 -21.86
CA VAL A 704 6.42 -9.48 -22.58
C VAL A 704 6.14 -8.01 -22.87
N GLY A 705 7.16 -7.17 -22.78
CA GLY A 705 7.08 -5.77 -23.14
C GLY A 705 8.33 -5.30 -23.85
N TYR A 706 8.22 -4.17 -24.52
CA TYR A 706 9.33 -3.45 -25.12
C TYR A 706 9.15 -1.95 -24.87
N ASN A 707 10.21 -1.31 -24.42
CA ASN A 707 10.27 0.13 -24.21
C ASN A 707 11.35 0.73 -25.11
N ALA A 708 10.94 1.66 -25.99
CA ALA A 708 11.79 2.60 -26.68
C ALA A 708 11.85 3.92 -25.87
N ASP A 709 12.64 4.89 -26.34
CA ASP A 709 12.84 6.17 -25.62
C ASP A 709 11.54 6.94 -25.31
N LYS A 710 10.59 6.93 -26.25
CA LYS A 710 9.37 7.76 -26.17
C LYS A 710 8.08 6.95 -26.16
N TRP A 711 8.13 5.65 -26.42
CA TRP A 711 6.96 4.79 -26.44
C TRP A 711 7.32 3.34 -26.13
N GLY A 712 6.33 2.57 -25.79
CA GLY A 712 6.50 1.14 -25.61
C GLY A 712 5.17 0.42 -25.58
N PHE A 713 5.26 -0.92 -25.58
CA PHE A 713 4.10 -1.78 -25.46
C PHE A 713 4.37 -2.93 -24.51
N ARG A 714 3.29 -3.50 -23.96
CA ARG A 714 3.32 -4.72 -23.15
C ARG A 714 2.13 -5.61 -23.55
N ALA A 715 2.38 -6.89 -23.68
CA ALA A 715 1.35 -7.91 -23.80
C ALA A 715 1.44 -8.82 -22.57
N MET A 716 0.34 -9.02 -21.88
CA MET A 716 0.26 -9.84 -20.66
C MET A 716 -0.93 -10.80 -20.78
N LEU A 717 -0.68 -12.07 -20.54
CA LEU A 717 -1.70 -13.09 -20.44
C LEU A 717 -1.96 -13.39 -18.95
N MET A 718 -3.13 -12.96 -18.49
CA MET A 718 -3.63 -13.24 -17.14
C MET A 718 -4.22 -14.64 -17.08
N ASN A 719 -3.99 -15.33 -15.99
CA ASN A 719 -4.56 -16.64 -15.68
C ASN A 719 -4.42 -17.69 -16.80
N PRO A 720 -3.22 -17.85 -17.45
CA PRO A 720 -3.03 -18.78 -18.57
C PRO A 720 -3.43 -20.23 -18.26
N PHE A 721 -3.36 -20.66 -17.01
CA PHE A 721 -3.68 -22.02 -16.58
C PHE A 721 -5.09 -22.19 -15.97
N SER A 722 -5.90 -21.13 -15.90
CA SER A 722 -7.28 -21.18 -15.39
C SER A 722 -8.25 -21.61 -16.47
N VAL A 723 -8.48 -22.91 -16.60
CA VAL A 723 -9.36 -23.48 -17.64
C VAL A 723 -10.84 -23.22 -17.33
N LYS A 724 -11.23 -23.17 -16.05
CA LYS A 724 -12.64 -23.02 -15.59
C LYS A 724 -13.10 -21.59 -15.38
N GLY A 725 -12.24 -20.60 -15.43
CA GLY A 725 -12.54 -19.20 -15.14
C GLY A 725 -11.87 -18.70 -13.87
N TYR A 726 -12.08 -17.42 -13.58
CA TYR A 726 -11.65 -16.78 -12.35
C TYR A 726 -12.77 -16.91 -11.32
N SER A 727 -12.45 -17.40 -10.14
CA SER A 727 -13.44 -17.62 -9.07
C SER A 727 -12.96 -17.13 -7.71
N ILE A 728 -13.89 -16.58 -6.95
CA ILE A 728 -13.73 -16.17 -5.55
C ILE A 728 -14.75 -16.97 -4.72
N GLU A 729 -14.34 -17.42 -3.55
CA GLU A 729 -15.22 -18.09 -2.60
C GLU A 729 -15.15 -17.37 -1.25
N THR A 730 -16.30 -17.13 -0.64
CA THR A 730 -16.43 -16.57 0.70
C THR A 730 -17.33 -17.47 1.52
N LYS A 731 -16.93 -17.75 2.77
CA LYS A 731 -17.73 -18.50 3.73
C LYS A 731 -18.03 -17.64 4.95
N ASP A 732 -19.28 -17.59 5.32
CA ASP A 732 -19.73 -17.17 6.64
C ASP A 732 -19.82 -18.40 7.53
N LEU A 733 -19.07 -18.40 8.63
CA LEU A 733 -18.96 -19.51 9.57
C LEU A 733 -19.93 -19.37 10.75
N SER A 734 -20.87 -18.43 10.67
CA SER A 734 -21.90 -18.22 11.69
C SER A 734 -22.69 -19.51 11.98
N ALA A 735 -22.93 -19.79 13.24
CA ALA A 735 -23.75 -20.91 13.63
C ALA A 735 -25.24 -20.71 13.28
N LEU A 736 -25.71 -19.43 13.28
CA LEU A 736 -27.09 -19.10 12.98
C LEU A 736 -27.38 -19.08 11.49
N ALA A 737 -26.50 -18.44 10.71
CA ALA A 737 -26.73 -18.22 9.30
C ALA A 737 -25.46 -18.52 8.47
N PRO A 738 -24.96 -19.80 8.51
CA PRO A 738 -23.80 -20.17 7.69
C PRO A 738 -24.12 -20.04 6.21
N ASN A 739 -23.13 -19.54 5.48
CA ASN A 739 -23.26 -19.22 4.08
C ASN A 739 -21.97 -19.58 3.33
N THR A 740 -22.10 -20.09 2.10
CA THR A 740 -21.00 -20.26 1.16
C THR A 740 -21.38 -19.61 -0.16
N GLN A 741 -20.70 -18.53 -0.49
CA GLN A 741 -20.85 -17.82 -1.74
C GLN A 741 -19.70 -18.15 -2.68
N HIS A 742 -20.02 -18.52 -3.91
CA HIS A 742 -19.07 -18.72 -5.00
C HIS A 742 -19.38 -17.75 -6.13
N ALA A 743 -18.42 -16.91 -6.51
CA ALA A 743 -18.54 -16.00 -7.64
C ALA A 743 -17.56 -16.42 -8.74
N GLU A 744 -18.05 -16.50 -9.97
CA GLU A 744 -17.28 -16.88 -11.16
C GLU A 744 -17.38 -15.82 -12.24
N MET A 745 -16.23 -15.52 -12.85
CA MET A 745 -16.12 -14.63 -14.00
C MET A 745 -15.42 -15.35 -15.13
N ARG A 746 -16.18 -15.80 -16.13
CA ARG A 746 -15.66 -16.62 -17.24
C ARG A 746 -14.71 -15.85 -18.13
N ASP A 747 -14.97 -14.57 -18.34
CA ASP A 747 -14.21 -13.72 -19.26
C ASP A 747 -12.82 -13.35 -18.73
N PHE A 748 -12.55 -13.53 -17.43
CA PHE A 748 -11.24 -13.35 -16.81
C PHE A 748 -10.33 -14.59 -16.91
N ARG A 749 -10.79 -15.69 -17.46
CA ARG A 749 -9.91 -16.80 -17.81
C ARG A 749 -9.06 -16.42 -19.02
N GLN A 750 -7.75 -16.66 -18.93
CA GLN A 750 -6.83 -16.45 -20.06
C GLN A 750 -7.00 -15.08 -20.74
N MET A 751 -7.17 -14.02 -19.93
CA MET A 751 -7.36 -12.67 -20.46
C MET A 751 -6.04 -12.12 -21.00
N LEU A 752 -6.02 -11.79 -22.30
CA LEU A 752 -4.91 -11.08 -22.92
C LEU A 752 -5.12 -9.56 -22.73
N ILE A 753 -4.17 -8.93 -22.07
CA ILE A 753 -4.12 -7.46 -21.88
C ILE A 753 -3.02 -6.92 -22.78
N LEU A 754 -3.36 -5.91 -23.58
CA LEU A 754 -2.40 -5.10 -24.32
C LEU A 754 -2.31 -3.73 -23.67
N ASN A 755 -1.09 -3.28 -23.46
CA ASN A 755 -0.77 -1.95 -22.96
C ASN A 755 0.09 -1.22 -23.98
N PHE A 756 -0.23 0.03 -24.22
CA PHE A 756 0.58 1.00 -24.95
C PHE A 756 0.87 2.20 -24.07
N HIS A 757 2.11 2.69 -24.12
CA HIS A 757 2.45 3.94 -23.44
C HIS A 757 3.31 4.81 -24.35
N CYS A 758 3.21 6.13 -24.12
CA CYS A 758 3.98 7.16 -24.77
C CYS A 758 4.42 8.19 -23.72
N ASN A 759 5.69 8.60 -23.79
CA ASN A 759 6.27 9.60 -22.90
C ASN A 759 7.03 10.62 -23.75
N LEU A 760 6.58 11.88 -23.69
CA LEU A 760 7.15 13.01 -24.43
C LEU A 760 7.76 13.97 -23.44
N ASP A 761 9.09 13.98 -23.37
CA ASP A 761 9.88 14.85 -22.51
C ASP A 761 10.49 16.03 -23.26
N PHE A 762 10.57 17.18 -22.59
CA PHE A 762 11.24 18.37 -23.10
C PHE A 762 11.81 19.23 -21.94
N GLY A 763 12.96 19.90 -22.15
CA GLY A 763 13.60 20.84 -21.22
C GLY A 763 14.80 20.29 -20.44
N THR A 764 15.43 21.15 -19.60
CA THR A 764 16.65 20.89 -18.80
C THR A 764 16.33 20.52 -17.35
N GLN A 765 17.20 19.75 -16.68
CA GLN A 765 16.90 19.07 -15.40
C GLN A 765 17.55 19.74 -14.19
N ARG A 766 16.84 19.86 -13.07
CA ARG A 766 17.34 20.11 -11.69
C ARG A 766 16.53 19.33 -10.65
N ARG A 767 16.83 19.42 -9.34
CA ARG A 767 16.36 18.54 -8.26
C ARG A 767 15.27 19.17 -7.37
N GLU A 768 14.30 18.38 -6.89
CA GLU A 768 13.35 18.72 -5.80
C GLU A 768 13.53 17.80 -4.58
N ASN A 769 13.39 18.37 -3.37
CA ASN A 769 13.25 17.66 -2.10
C ASN A 769 11.90 18.00 -1.48
N GLY A 770 11.18 16.99 -0.92
CA GLY A 770 9.93 17.23 -0.20
C GLY A 770 9.38 15.98 0.48
N LYS A 771 8.66 16.17 1.60
CA LYS A 771 7.97 15.12 2.35
C LYS A 771 6.50 15.50 2.49
N ARG A 772 5.54 14.55 2.37
CA ARG A 772 4.11 14.80 2.54
C ARG A 772 3.37 13.59 3.09
N ILE A 773 2.22 13.83 3.71
CA ILE A 773 1.31 12.85 4.25
C ILE A 773 0.04 12.84 3.40
N ASN A 774 -0.46 11.64 3.07
CA ASN A 774 -1.78 11.52 2.43
C ASN A 774 -2.86 11.50 3.50
N ASN A 775 -3.66 12.51 3.50
CA ASN A 775 -4.77 12.66 4.41
C ASN A 775 -6.13 12.55 3.69
N GLU A 776 -6.18 11.90 2.54
CA GLU A 776 -7.44 11.68 1.84
C GLU A 776 -8.38 10.83 2.68
N ASP A 777 -9.58 11.33 2.89
CA ASP A 777 -10.68 10.57 3.44
C ASP A 777 -11.44 9.89 2.29
N LYS A 778 -11.44 8.55 2.28
CA LYS A 778 -12.07 7.73 1.22
C LYS A 778 -13.36 7.02 1.66
N GLU A 779 -13.66 7.06 2.97
CA GLU A 779 -14.86 6.42 3.50
C GLU A 779 -16.11 7.26 3.23
N ASN A 780 -17.10 6.72 2.51
CA ASN A 780 -18.35 7.39 2.21
C ASN A 780 -19.39 7.32 3.35
N GLY A 781 -19.15 6.52 4.39
CA GLY A 781 -20.01 6.38 5.56
C GLY A 781 -21.37 5.71 5.31
N ILE A 782 -21.61 5.13 4.13
CA ILE A 782 -22.87 4.47 3.78
C ILE A 782 -22.84 3.01 4.18
N LEU A 783 -23.82 2.58 4.98
CA LEU A 783 -24.12 1.17 5.19
C LEU A 783 -24.94 0.66 4.00
N SER A 784 -24.39 -0.30 3.24
CA SER A 784 -25.12 -0.96 2.16
C SER A 784 -26.01 -2.08 2.71
N GLY A 785 -27.20 -2.24 2.10
CA GLY A 785 -28.11 -3.37 2.36
C GLY A 785 -27.74 -4.66 1.62
N THR A 786 -26.58 -4.76 0.96
CA THR A 786 -26.17 -5.95 0.19
C THR A 786 -25.46 -6.98 1.06
N LYS A 787 -25.52 -8.26 0.60
CA LYS A 787 -24.82 -9.40 1.22
C LYS A 787 -23.34 -9.34 0.92
#